data_17fc3e1a1f8eb7978de890a28c8afeb5
#
_entry.id   17fc3e1a1f8eb7978de890a28c8afeb5
#
_cell.length_a   1.000
_cell.length_b   1.000
_cell.length_c   1.000
_cell.angle_alpha   90.00
_cell.angle_beta   90.00
_cell.angle_gamma   90.00
#
_symmetry.space_group_name_H-M   'P 1'
#
loop_
_entity.id
_entity.type
_entity.pdbx_description
1 polymer ?
#
loop_
_entity_poly.entity_id
_entity_poly.type
_entity_poly.pdbx_seq_one_letter_code
_entity_poly.pdbx_strand_id
1 'polypeptide(L)'
;MQARTLAARNASVNGRIGFIRVMAAAPVYTGRQLNHQWQDMAKKSKELDSIKDPFASREAENYENPIPSREYILEYLEQTGEPVSYEALCEHMGLDSHEQSEALRRRLIAMTRDGQLISNRRGVYGLVNRMELIKGRVQGNKDGYGFFIPADGTGDLVLPAAEMQKVFDGDIVLARVSGVDRRGRREGMIVEVLERRSRQIVGRYYHEAGFGVVVPDNRRNSHEIMIPEKETRGAQDGQFVVAEITAYPTQRRKAVGTVVEILGDHMKPGMEIDVAIRSHDIPHVWPKAVLEELKAIPEEVPVADSTQRIDLRALPFVTIDGEDAKDFDDAVYCAPEANGGFRLYVAIADVSHYVKVSSALDEEAINRGNSVYFPGHVIPMLPEVLSNGLCSLKPRVDRLVMVCEMQMNKLGQVLDYDFYEGVIHSHARMTYNEVADILEEPETEMRERSKARLRERYADLLPALDALYAVYKRLAKLRQQAGALDFISTETRIVFGETRKISSIVPVVRNDAHRLIEECMLVANVCTAQFLSKSGLPVLYRVHDGPNMDKLENLKAFLKEMGILLTRSAKPEPRDYQRVLLKIADRPDAHLIQTVLIRSLLQAVYQPENIGHFGLGFTAYTHFTSPIRRYPDLLVHRALRFLIRHPQQTLHVRKVAGVGALARKQIYPYELKHMQSFGETCSMTERRADAASYDVVDWLKCEYIQDRVGEEFNGTVSSVTAFGLFVELNDIYVEGLVHITALKNDYYQFDPVRHLLRGERSGLSYHLGDVVRVKVVRVDLDDRKIDLGMVDGPLRSAEGAPEAQDAAPRRKPASREGARRKRKPR
;
A
#
# COMPACT_ATOMS: atom_id res chain seq x y z
N MET A 1 4.22 37.19 36.40
CA MET A 1 5.49 37.86 36.71
C MET A 1 6.45 37.47 35.61
N GLN A 2 6.63 38.37 34.76
CA GLN A 2 7.83 39.09 34.29
C GLN A 2 8.79 38.17 33.52
N ALA A 3 8.88 38.25 32.19
CA ALA A 3 9.37 39.35 31.34
C ALA A 3 10.86 39.14 31.04
N ARG A 4 11.43 39.28 29.92
CA ARG A 4 11.43 40.20 28.74
C ARG A 4 12.55 39.71 27.81
N THR A 5 12.35 39.54 26.52
CA THR A 5 12.53 40.55 25.42
C THR A 5 13.96 40.96 25.09
N LEU A 6 14.37 40.83 23.83
CA LEU A 6 15.07 41.75 22.95
C LEU A 6 15.49 40.99 21.69
N ALA A 7 14.99 41.10 20.52
CA ALA A 7 14.79 42.22 19.55
C ALA A 7 16.09 42.76 18.92
N ALA A 8 16.28 42.42 17.68
CA ALA A 8 16.31 43.20 16.44
C ALA A 8 17.67 43.84 16.00
N ARG A 9 18.08 43.71 14.81
CA ARG A 9 17.98 44.65 13.67
C ARG A 9 18.99 44.36 12.53
N ASN A 10 18.41 44.22 11.36
CA ASN A 10 18.72 44.84 10.05
C ASN A 10 20.17 45.14 9.64
N ALA A 11 20.55 44.70 8.46
CA ALA A 11 20.75 45.63 7.35
C ALA A 11 21.03 44.89 6.01
N SER A 12 20.30 45.32 5.02
CA SER A 12 20.47 45.05 3.57
C SER A 12 21.65 45.81 3.01
N VAL A 13 22.34 45.29 2.00
CA VAL A 13 22.90 46.10 0.90
C VAL A 13 23.03 45.26 -0.39
N ASN A 14 22.50 45.81 -1.45
CA ASN A 14 22.61 45.43 -2.86
C ASN A 14 24.04 45.56 -3.39
N GLY A 15 24.39 44.70 -4.38
CA GLY A 15 25.57 44.91 -5.24
C GLY A 15 25.61 43.94 -6.46
N ARG A 16 25.22 44.48 -7.59
CA ARG A 16 25.38 43.86 -8.95
C ARG A 16 26.86 43.84 -9.41
N ILE A 17 27.07 43.05 -10.51
CA ILE A 17 28.19 43.08 -11.49
C ILE A 17 29.20 41.96 -11.23
N GLY A 18 29.58 41.09 -12.14
CA GLY A 18 29.87 41.14 -13.56
C GLY A 18 30.46 39.76 -13.98
N PHE A 19 30.12 39.33 -15.19
CA PHE A 19 30.75 38.20 -15.89
C PHE A 19 32.22 38.41 -16.18
N ILE A 20 33.08 37.45 -15.79
CA ILE A 20 34.39 37.25 -16.45
C ILE A 20 34.66 35.76 -16.62
N ARG A 21 34.85 35.38 -17.87
CA ARG A 21 35.33 34.09 -18.37
C ARG A 21 36.86 34.03 -18.11
N VAL A 22 37.35 33.04 -17.37
CA VAL A 22 38.79 32.74 -17.37
C VAL A 22 38.97 31.24 -17.58
N MET A 23 39.68 30.93 -18.68
CA MET A 23 40.26 29.60 -18.92
C MET A 23 41.38 29.34 -17.92
N ALA A 24 41.34 28.20 -17.25
CA ALA A 24 42.38 27.79 -16.32
C ALA A 24 43.38 26.89 -17.02
N ALA A 25 44.62 27.34 -17.04
CA ALA A 25 45.82 26.53 -17.32
C ALA A 25 46.19 25.73 -16.05
N ALA A 26 46.66 24.49 -16.24
CA ALA A 26 47.15 23.64 -15.17
C ALA A 26 48.45 24.19 -14.56
N PRO A 27 48.59 24.20 -13.23
CA PRO A 27 49.83 24.66 -12.60
C PRO A 27 50.91 23.56 -12.58
N VAL A 28 52.12 23.90 -13.02
CA VAL A 28 53.35 23.14 -12.84
C VAL A 28 53.83 23.37 -11.39
N TYR A 29 53.84 22.32 -10.57
CA TYR A 29 54.33 22.39 -9.19
C TYR A 29 55.86 22.40 -9.12
N THR A 30 56.43 23.36 -8.40
CA THR A 30 57.86 23.46 -8.09
C THR A 30 58.18 22.70 -6.79
N GLY A 31 59.40 22.16 -6.71
CA GLY A 31 59.89 21.24 -5.67
C GLY A 31 59.81 21.72 -4.19
N ARG A 32 59.35 22.94 -3.90
CA ARG A 32 59.07 23.41 -2.54
C ARG A 32 57.66 23.05 -2.01
N GLN A 33 56.68 22.80 -2.90
CA GLN A 33 55.32 22.43 -2.52
C GLN A 33 55.21 20.95 -2.16
N LEU A 34 56.06 20.08 -2.73
CA LEU A 34 56.12 18.66 -2.37
C LEU A 34 56.61 18.42 -0.93
N ASN A 35 57.52 19.26 -0.40
CA ASN A 35 58.00 19.12 0.99
C ASN A 35 56.94 19.53 2.03
N HIS A 36 56.06 20.46 1.73
CA HIS A 36 54.92 20.80 2.64
C HIS A 36 53.84 19.71 2.66
N GLN A 37 53.54 19.10 1.52
CA GLN A 37 52.59 17.97 1.47
C GLN A 37 53.10 16.73 2.25
N TRP A 38 54.44 16.44 2.17
CA TRP A 38 55.00 15.35 2.97
C TRP A 38 55.01 15.63 4.48
N GLN A 39 55.18 16.89 4.90
CA GLN A 39 55.12 17.27 6.31
C GLN A 39 53.67 17.30 6.84
N ASP A 40 52.67 17.64 6.03
CA ASP A 40 51.25 17.56 6.39
C ASP A 40 50.78 16.11 6.40
N MET A 41 51.22 15.23 5.51
CA MET A 41 50.96 13.80 5.55
C MET A 41 51.62 13.14 6.78
N ALA A 42 52.85 13.51 7.15
CA ALA A 42 53.49 12.98 8.35
C ALA A 42 52.90 13.50 9.67
N LYS A 43 52.25 14.67 9.68
CA LYS A 43 51.48 15.17 10.81
C LYS A 43 50.12 14.44 10.90
N LYS A 44 49.44 14.21 9.80
CA LYS A 44 48.18 13.43 9.76
C LYS A 44 48.40 11.97 10.20
N SER A 45 49.51 11.32 9.83
CA SER A 45 49.82 9.95 10.26
C SER A 45 50.06 9.86 11.78
N LYS A 46 50.64 10.88 12.41
CA LYS A 46 50.85 10.91 13.87
C LYS A 46 49.56 11.21 14.67
N GLU A 47 48.58 11.90 14.09
CA GLU A 47 47.24 12.09 14.70
C GLU A 47 46.39 10.84 14.59
N LEU A 48 46.51 10.04 13.51
CA LEU A 48 45.83 8.79 13.29
C LEU A 48 46.27 7.64 14.23
N ASP A 49 47.54 7.62 14.66
CA ASP A 49 48.08 6.61 15.62
C ASP A 49 47.53 6.79 17.08
N SER A 50 46.74 7.82 17.33
CA SER A 50 46.21 8.13 18.67
C SER A 50 44.78 7.64 18.90
N ILE A 51 44.08 7.15 17.88
CA ILE A 51 42.71 6.72 18.00
C ILE A 51 42.65 5.34 18.64
N LYS A 52 42.03 5.23 19.81
CA LYS A 52 41.74 3.95 20.46
C LYS A 52 40.30 3.56 20.14
N ASP A 53 40.10 2.32 19.71
CA ASP A 53 38.76 1.78 19.49
C ASP A 53 37.96 1.84 20.82
N PRO A 54 36.92 2.70 20.95
CA PRO A 54 36.12 2.84 22.16
C PRO A 54 35.28 1.58 22.45
N PHE A 55 35.13 0.68 21.48
CA PHE A 55 34.33 -0.53 21.61
C PHE A 55 35.18 -1.81 21.64
N ALA A 56 36.50 -1.71 21.80
CA ALA A 56 37.40 -2.85 21.83
C ALA A 56 37.03 -3.90 22.90
N SER A 57 36.53 -3.47 24.09
CA SER A 57 36.08 -4.39 25.15
C SER A 57 34.84 -5.17 24.70
N ARG A 58 33.87 -4.54 24.01
CA ARG A 58 32.68 -5.19 23.46
C ARG A 58 33.04 -6.24 22.41
N GLU A 59 34.02 -5.95 21.55
CA GLU A 59 34.48 -6.89 20.52
C GLU A 59 35.20 -8.08 21.15
N ALA A 60 36.02 -7.85 22.20
CA ALA A 60 36.73 -8.91 22.92
C ALA A 60 35.79 -9.85 23.71
N GLU A 61 34.65 -9.36 24.18
CA GLU A 61 33.65 -10.18 24.88
C GLU A 61 32.84 -11.07 23.89
N ASN A 62 32.67 -10.62 22.64
CA ASN A 62 31.79 -11.29 21.67
C ASN A 62 32.52 -12.23 20.68
N TYR A 63 33.84 -12.12 20.54
CA TYR A 63 34.61 -12.86 19.54
C TYR A 63 35.91 -13.43 20.10
N GLU A 64 36.23 -14.67 19.77
CA GLU A 64 37.53 -15.33 20.15
C GLU A 64 38.73 -14.62 19.52
N ASN A 65 38.61 -14.10 18.31
CA ASN A 65 39.62 -13.33 17.60
C ASN A 65 39.08 -11.91 17.34
N PRO A 66 39.11 -11.01 18.34
CA PRO A 66 38.58 -9.68 18.20
C PRO A 66 39.34 -8.83 17.19
N ILE A 67 38.62 -8.11 16.38
CA ILE A 67 39.13 -7.12 15.42
C ILE A 67 38.49 -5.77 15.72
N PRO A 68 39.05 -4.64 15.24
CA PRO A 68 38.45 -3.32 15.48
C PRO A 68 36.99 -3.21 15.10
N SER A 69 36.22 -2.49 15.92
CA SER A 69 34.78 -2.31 15.76
C SER A 69 34.41 -1.66 14.40
N ARG A 70 33.15 -1.79 13.99
CA ARG A 70 32.65 -1.09 12.80
C ARG A 70 32.77 0.42 12.94
N GLU A 71 32.48 0.91 14.12
CA GLU A 71 32.57 2.32 14.48
C GLU A 71 33.98 2.86 14.31
N TYR A 72 34.98 2.11 14.77
CA TYR A 72 36.39 2.46 14.60
C TYR A 72 36.83 2.47 13.11
N ILE A 73 36.40 1.48 12.33
CA ILE A 73 36.68 1.44 10.89
C ILE A 73 36.07 2.65 10.19
N LEU A 74 34.85 3.04 10.50
CA LEU A 74 34.18 4.20 9.92
C LEU A 74 34.90 5.50 10.31
N GLU A 75 35.25 5.67 11.58
CA GLU A 75 35.98 6.83 12.10
C GLU A 75 37.34 6.98 11.45
N TYR A 76 38.10 5.88 11.31
CA TYR A 76 39.39 5.89 10.62
C TYR A 76 39.25 6.33 9.16
N LEU A 77 38.31 5.77 8.42
CA LEU A 77 38.04 6.17 7.03
C LEU A 77 37.57 7.63 6.91
N GLU A 78 36.85 8.12 7.90
CA GLU A 78 36.37 9.50 7.97
C GLU A 78 37.53 10.48 8.18
N GLN A 79 38.46 10.16 9.07
CA GLN A 79 39.62 10.97 9.34
C GLN A 79 40.65 10.94 8.22
N THR A 80 40.83 9.76 7.61
CA THR A 80 41.73 9.60 6.45
C THR A 80 41.29 10.44 5.25
N GLY A 81 39.99 10.51 5.03
CA GLY A 81 39.40 11.39 4.01
C GLY A 81 39.46 10.89 2.59
N GLU A 82 40.19 9.79 2.34
CA GLU A 82 40.37 9.15 1.05
C GLU A 82 40.07 7.65 1.16
N PRO A 83 39.68 6.98 0.05
CA PRO A 83 39.50 5.54 0.05
C PRO A 83 40.79 4.78 0.35
N VAL A 84 40.72 3.77 1.24
CA VAL A 84 41.85 3.00 1.76
C VAL A 84 41.81 1.56 1.23
N SER A 85 42.96 0.97 0.88
CA SER A 85 42.99 -0.42 0.43
C SER A 85 42.84 -1.40 1.60
N TYR A 86 42.42 -2.63 1.30
CA TYR A 86 42.28 -3.69 2.30
C TYR A 86 43.61 -3.93 3.04
N GLU A 87 44.72 -3.97 2.30
CA GLU A 87 46.06 -4.18 2.84
C GLU A 87 46.47 -3.06 3.80
N ALA A 88 46.22 -1.80 3.41
CA ALA A 88 46.51 -0.65 4.25
C ALA A 88 45.62 -0.59 5.52
N LEU A 89 44.38 -1.11 5.44
CA LEU A 89 43.52 -1.27 6.61
C LEU A 89 44.05 -2.34 7.57
N CYS A 90 44.51 -3.49 7.05
CA CYS A 90 45.13 -4.53 7.88
C CYS A 90 46.42 -3.99 8.56
N GLU A 91 47.29 -3.30 7.84
CA GLU A 91 48.54 -2.72 8.34
C GLU A 91 48.25 -1.69 9.46
N HIS A 92 47.39 -0.74 9.21
CA HIS A 92 47.01 0.29 10.20
C HIS A 92 46.39 -0.29 11.46
N MET A 93 45.55 -1.32 11.32
CA MET A 93 44.86 -1.95 12.44
C MET A 93 45.69 -3.04 13.15
N GLY A 94 46.94 -3.27 12.69
CA GLY A 94 47.86 -4.24 13.30
C GLY A 94 47.36 -5.68 13.23
N LEU A 95 46.66 -6.06 12.14
CA LEU A 95 46.08 -7.39 11.95
C LEU A 95 47.04 -8.30 11.19
N ASP A 96 48.02 -8.85 11.91
CA ASP A 96 49.12 -9.65 11.32
C ASP A 96 48.74 -11.13 11.12
N SER A 97 47.68 -11.63 11.81
CA SER A 97 47.29 -13.02 11.66
C SER A 97 46.32 -13.21 10.49
N HIS A 98 46.43 -14.36 9.82
CA HIS A 98 45.51 -14.72 8.74
C HIS A 98 44.05 -14.78 9.20
N GLU A 99 43.80 -15.18 10.44
CA GLU A 99 42.45 -15.27 11.02
C GLU A 99 41.85 -13.88 11.23
N GLN A 100 42.60 -12.93 11.77
CA GLN A 100 42.16 -11.55 11.98
C GLN A 100 41.92 -10.79 10.66
N SER A 101 42.86 -10.96 9.69
CA SER A 101 42.69 -10.32 8.36
C SER A 101 41.49 -10.88 7.61
N GLU A 102 41.19 -12.19 7.70
CA GLU A 102 39.97 -12.75 7.11
C GLU A 102 38.69 -12.30 7.88
N ALA A 103 38.79 -12.13 9.20
CA ALA A 103 37.68 -11.55 9.99
C ALA A 103 37.40 -10.09 9.57
N LEU A 104 38.46 -9.28 9.34
CA LEU A 104 38.31 -7.93 8.79
C LEU A 104 37.65 -7.97 7.39
N ARG A 105 38.09 -8.87 6.54
CA ARG A 105 37.52 -9.02 5.18
C ARG A 105 36.02 -9.30 5.25
N ARG A 106 35.56 -10.21 6.10
CA ARG A 106 34.16 -10.51 6.31
C ARG A 106 33.39 -9.32 6.88
N ARG A 107 33.99 -8.56 7.80
CA ARG A 107 33.38 -7.34 8.37
C ARG A 107 33.23 -6.26 7.31
N LEU A 108 34.24 -6.01 6.49
CA LEU A 108 34.18 -5.03 5.38
C LEU A 108 33.11 -5.40 4.34
N ILE A 109 32.99 -6.71 4.00
CA ILE A 109 31.93 -7.20 3.13
C ILE A 109 30.54 -6.94 3.76
N ALA A 110 30.37 -7.22 5.06
CA ALA A 110 29.13 -6.95 5.75
C ALA A 110 28.80 -5.44 5.78
N MET A 111 29.79 -4.58 6.09
CA MET A 111 29.62 -3.13 6.09
C MET A 111 29.31 -2.57 4.69
N THR A 112 29.87 -3.17 3.64
CA THR A 112 29.53 -2.81 2.25
C THR A 112 28.09 -3.23 1.92
N ARG A 113 27.68 -4.46 2.28
CA ARG A 113 26.32 -4.94 2.11
C ARG A 113 25.30 -4.07 2.88
N ASP A 114 25.66 -3.65 4.10
CA ASP A 114 24.80 -2.79 4.94
C ASP A 114 24.80 -1.31 4.47
N GLY A 115 25.54 -0.98 3.40
CA GLY A 115 25.62 0.36 2.79
C GLY A 115 26.37 1.39 3.61
N GLN A 116 27.26 0.97 4.51
CA GLN A 116 28.16 1.84 5.27
C GLN A 116 29.44 2.19 4.49
N LEU A 117 29.92 1.24 3.69
CA LEU A 117 31.12 1.36 2.86
C LEU A 117 30.80 1.07 1.40
N ILE A 118 31.67 1.58 0.51
CA ILE A 118 31.72 1.17 -0.89
C ILE A 118 33.12 0.62 -1.18
N SER A 119 33.20 -0.41 -2.02
CA SER A 119 34.47 -0.94 -2.49
C SER A 119 34.59 -0.88 -4.02
N ASN A 120 35.79 -0.65 -4.52
CA ASN A 120 36.05 -0.71 -5.95
C ASN A 120 36.68 -2.06 -6.36
N ARG A 121 36.82 -2.29 -7.67
CA ARG A 121 37.41 -3.54 -8.22
C ARG A 121 38.87 -3.81 -7.80
N ARG A 122 39.54 -2.83 -7.18
CA ARG A 122 40.92 -2.95 -6.68
C ARG A 122 40.94 -3.21 -5.16
N GLY A 123 39.79 -3.49 -4.52
CA GLY A 123 39.73 -3.76 -3.07
C GLY A 123 39.99 -2.53 -2.20
N VAL A 124 39.69 -1.34 -2.69
CA VAL A 124 39.81 -0.08 -1.95
C VAL A 124 38.42 0.28 -1.38
N TYR A 125 38.33 0.62 -0.09
CA TYR A 125 37.13 0.93 0.66
C TYR A 125 37.00 2.42 0.96
N GLY A 126 35.82 2.99 0.87
CA GLY A 126 35.51 4.39 1.19
C GLY A 126 34.16 4.55 1.85
N LEU A 127 33.95 5.70 2.53
CA LEU A 127 32.68 6.03 3.18
C LEU A 127 31.63 6.46 2.16
N VAL A 128 30.44 5.91 2.30
CA VAL A 128 29.27 6.23 1.46
C VAL A 128 28.90 7.71 1.59
N ASN A 129 28.88 8.26 2.81
CA ASN A 129 28.44 9.64 3.08
C ASN A 129 29.33 10.73 2.42
N ARG A 130 30.60 10.46 2.23
CA ARG A 130 31.52 11.42 1.55
C ARG A 130 31.40 11.42 0.03
N MET A 131 30.76 10.39 -0.54
CA MET A 131 30.55 10.27 -1.98
C MET A 131 29.14 10.74 -2.41
N GLU A 132 28.37 11.37 -1.52
CA GLU A 132 26.95 11.76 -1.76
C GLU A 132 26.11 10.57 -2.22
N LEU A 133 26.42 9.37 -1.71
CA LEU A 133 25.71 8.15 -2.05
C LEU A 133 24.56 7.93 -1.09
N ILE A 134 23.40 7.64 -1.65
CA ILE A 134 22.15 7.38 -0.94
C ILE A 134 21.80 5.90 -1.13
N LYS A 135 21.47 5.20 -0.03
CA LYS A 135 20.92 3.84 -0.09
C LYS A 135 19.41 3.93 -0.32
N GLY A 136 18.91 3.09 -1.20
CA GLY A 136 17.46 3.05 -1.47
C GLY A 136 17.08 1.85 -2.33
N ARG A 137 15.80 1.80 -2.65
CA ARG A 137 15.17 0.74 -3.44
C ARG A 137 14.83 1.25 -4.84
N VAL A 138 15.04 0.38 -5.83
CA VAL A 138 14.62 0.62 -7.21
C VAL A 138 13.16 0.25 -7.38
N GLN A 139 12.39 1.11 -8.03
CA GLN A 139 11.04 0.84 -8.48
C GLN A 139 10.98 1.06 -10.00
N GLY A 140 10.78 -0.03 -10.73
CA GLY A 140 10.64 0.01 -12.18
C GLY A 140 9.31 0.62 -12.62
N ASN A 141 9.29 1.13 -13.85
CA ASN A 141 8.09 1.60 -14.53
C ASN A 141 7.96 0.89 -15.89
N LYS A 142 6.73 0.59 -16.30
CA LYS A 142 6.44 -0.11 -17.56
C LYS A 142 6.99 0.59 -18.82
N ASP A 143 7.26 1.89 -18.75
CA ASP A 143 7.81 2.67 -19.86
C ASP A 143 9.36 2.61 -19.93
N GLY A 144 9.99 1.70 -19.16
CA GLY A 144 11.41 1.42 -19.18
C GLY A 144 12.29 2.36 -18.33
N TYR A 145 11.75 3.44 -17.76
CA TYR A 145 12.42 4.22 -16.72
C TYR A 145 12.04 3.70 -15.32
N GLY A 146 12.63 4.23 -14.28
CA GLY A 146 12.29 3.85 -12.92
C GLY A 146 12.44 5.01 -11.93
N PHE A 147 12.21 4.68 -10.66
CA PHE A 147 12.43 5.57 -9.54
C PHE A 147 13.38 4.90 -8.53
N PHE A 148 14.24 5.70 -7.95
CA PHE A 148 15.00 5.33 -6.79
C PHE A 148 14.32 5.95 -5.58
N ILE A 149 13.94 5.12 -4.63
CA ILE A 149 13.25 5.50 -3.39
C ILE A 149 14.31 5.46 -2.28
N PRO A 150 14.78 6.62 -1.81
CA PRO A 150 15.78 6.70 -0.75
C PRO A 150 15.25 6.14 0.57
N ALA A 151 16.09 5.39 1.29
CA ALA A 151 15.75 4.86 2.62
C ALA A 151 15.67 5.96 3.70
N ASP A 152 16.27 7.13 3.46
CA ASP A 152 16.27 8.29 4.37
C ASP A 152 15.11 9.26 4.14
N GLY A 153 14.23 8.97 3.18
CA GLY A 153 13.07 9.81 2.89
C GLY A 153 13.37 11.15 2.19
N THR A 154 14.56 11.34 1.62
CA THR A 154 14.99 12.60 0.98
C THR A 154 14.30 12.94 -0.35
N GLY A 155 13.29 12.15 -0.73
CA GLY A 155 12.49 12.31 -1.95
C GLY A 155 13.09 11.56 -3.14
N ASP A 156 12.20 11.02 -3.97
CA ASP A 156 12.51 10.09 -5.05
C ASP A 156 13.40 10.70 -6.14
N LEU A 157 14.27 9.88 -6.72
CA LEU A 157 15.05 10.22 -7.90
C LEU A 157 14.51 9.45 -9.11
N VAL A 158 14.46 10.09 -10.27
CA VAL A 158 14.11 9.42 -11.53
C VAL A 158 15.34 8.65 -12.02
N LEU A 159 15.17 7.37 -12.32
CA LEU A 159 16.20 6.53 -12.96
C LEU A 159 15.90 6.46 -14.47
N PRO A 160 16.78 7.03 -15.31
CA PRO A 160 16.66 6.89 -16.76
C PRO A 160 16.71 5.42 -17.21
N ALA A 161 16.17 5.11 -18.39
CA ALA A 161 16.18 3.76 -18.96
C ALA A 161 17.58 3.12 -18.98
N ALA A 162 18.63 3.91 -19.22
CA ALA A 162 20.01 3.44 -19.21
C ALA A 162 20.48 2.94 -17.82
N GLU A 163 19.95 3.52 -16.74
CA GLU A 163 20.23 3.07 -15.38
C GLU A 163 19.42 1.83 -15.03
N MET A 164 18.17 1.78 -15.49
CA MET A 164 17.31 0.60 -15.32
C MET A 164 17.88 -0.63 -16.01
N GLN A 165 18.71 -0.48 -17.06
CA GLN A 165 19.41 -1.61 -17.69
C GLN A 165 20.40 -2.38 -16.77
N LYS A 166 20.67 -1.91 -15.58
CA LYS A 166 21.62 -2.52 -14.63
C LYS A 166 20.92 -3.31 -13.51
N VAL A 167 19.64 -3.09 -13.33
CA VAL A 167 18.87 -3.49 -12.14
C VAL A 167 17.51 -4.05 -12.48
N PHE A 168 16.92 -4.78 -11.54
CA PHE A 168 15.52 -5.21 -11.55
C PHE A 168 14.68 -4.40 -10.56
N ASP A 169 13.38 -4.46 -10.72
CA ASP A 169 12.43 -3.91 -9.76
C ASP A 169 12.68 -4.52 -8.37
N GLY A 170 12.71 -3.67 -7.34
CA GLY A 170 12.92 -4.09 -5.96
C GLY A 170 14.40 -4.16 -5.51
N ASP A 171 15.40 -4.11 -6.41
CA ASP A 171 16.81 -4.16 -6.03
C ASP A 171 17.17 -3.03 -5.05
N ILE A 172 18.01 -3.34 -4.06
CA ILE A 172 18.56 -2.34 -3.14
C ILE A 172 19.89 -1.86 -3.66
N VAL A 173 20.01 -0.57 -3.86
CA VAL A 173 21.19 0.03 -4.52
C VAL A 173 21.72 1.24 -3.76
N LEU A 174 22.98 1.60 -4.06
CA LEU A 174 23.53 2.92 -3.80
C LEU A 174 23.40 3.75 -5.08
N ALA A 175 22.78 4.91 -4.96
CA ALA A 175 22.66 5.87 -6.04
C ALA A 175 23.12 7.26 -5.62
N ARG A 176 23.48 8.08 -6.59
CA ARG A 176 23.78 9.51 -6.41
C ARG A 176 22.91 10.35 -7.35
N VAL A 177 22.69 11.59 -6.97
CA VAL A 177 22.05 12.57 -7.86
C VAL A 177 23.00 12.88 -9.02
N SER A 178 22.55 12.67 -10.25
CA SER A 178 23.31 12.89 -11.48
C SER A 178 22.94 14.18 -12.21
N GLY A 179 21.76 14.71 -11.94
CA GLY A 179 21.24 15.89 -12.62
C GLY A 179 19.76 16.14 -12.34
N VAL A 180 19.15 16.86 -13.27
CA VAL A 180 17.70 17.18 -13.25
C VAL A 180 17.15 16.92 -14.65
N ASP A 181 16.01 16.23 -14.74
CA ASP A 181 15.36 15.91 -16.01
C ASP A 181 14.69 17.17 -16.65
N ARG A 182 14.18 17.01 -17.87
CA ARG A 182 13.52 18.10 -18.60
C ARG A 182 12.27 18.64 -17.88
N ARG A 183 11.74 17.92 -16.90
CA ARG A 183 10.56 18.30 -16.11
C ARG A 183 10.94 18.87 -14.74
N GLY A 184 12.25 19.08 -14.47
CA GLY A 184 12.75 19.61 -13.20
C GLY A 184 12.86 18.58 -12.06
N ARG A 185 12.70 17.25 -12.33
CA ARG A 185 12.83 16.19 -11.33
C ARG A 185 14.29 15.76 -11.23
N ARG A 186 14.76 15.47 -10.01
CA ARG A 186 16.14 14.99 -9.77
C ARG A 186 16.34 13.62 -10.42
N GLU A 187 17.41 13.48 -11.19
CA GLU A 187 17.84 12.21 -11.79
C GLU A 187 18.86 11.51 -10.92
N GLY A 188 18.71 10.18 -10.79
CA GLY A 188 19.63 9.31 -10.08
C GLY A 188 20.52 8.50 -11.03
N MET A 189 21.73 8.21 -10.58
CA MET A 189 22.65 7.27 -11.22
C MET A 189 23.01 6.17 -10.23
N ILE A 190 22.84 4.92 -10.63
CA ILE A 190 23.16 3.75 -9.81
C ILE A 190 24.66 3.54 -9.82
N VAL A 191 25.25 3.53 -8.62
CA VAL A 191 26.68 3.32 -8.41
C VAL A 191 26.98 1.86 -8.10
N GLU A 192 26.17 1.24 -7.20
CA GLU A 192 26.36 -0.14 -6.78
C GLU A 192 25.02 -0.79 -6.44
N VAL A 193 24.92 -2.10 -6.68
CA VAL A 193 23.77 -2.91 -6.26
C VAL A 193 24.18 -3.68 -5.01
N LEU A 194 23.54 -3.36 -3.88
CA LEU A 194 23.82 -3.95 -2.58
C LEU A 194 23.12 -5.30 -2.41
N GLU A 195 21.86 -5.40 -2.87
CA GLU A 195 21.06 -6.60 -2.74
C GLU A 195 20.18 -6.80 -3.98
N ARG A 196 20.24 -8.01 -4.53
CA ARG A 196 19.37 -8.45 -5.61
C ARG A 196 18.13 -9.09 -5.03
N ARG A 197 16.98 -8.49 -5.30
CA ARG A 197 15.69 -8.99 -4.82
C ARG A 197 15.06 -9.98 -5.79
N SER A 198 15.14 -9.71 -7.07
CA SER A 198 14.60 -10.59 -8.11
C SER A 198 15.58 -11.70 -8.43
N ARG A 199 15.37 -12.89 -7.87
CA ARG A 199 16.16 -14.10 -8.19
C ARG A 199 15.50 -14.94 -9.26
N GLN A 200 14.18 -14.98 -9.26
CA GLN A 200 13.34 -15.69 -10.21
C GLN A 200 12.42 -14.69 -10.91
N ILE A 201 12.20 -14.89 -12.18
CA ILE A 201 11.32 -14.08 -13.03
C ILE A 201 10.33 -15.00 -13.71
N VAL A 202 9.06 -14.64 -13.62
CA VAL A 202 8.00 -15.24 -14.41
C VAL A 202 7.86 -14.50 -15.72
N GLY A 203 7.73 -15.24 -16.80
CA GLY A 203 7.55 -14.61 -18.09
C GLY A 203 7.23 -15.63 -19.17
N ARG A 204 6.98 -15.11 -20.37
CA ARG A 204 6.70 -15.91 -21.54
C ARG A 204 8.00 -16.31 -22.23
N TYR A 205 8.15 -17.59 -22.49
CA TYR A 205 9.29 -18.16 -23.20
C TYR A 205 9.07 -18.06 -24.72
N TYR A 206 10.09 -17.62 -25.41
CA TYR A 206 10.17 -17.60 -26.86
C TYR A 206 11.45 -18.30 -27.30
N HIS A 207 11.34 -19.10 -28.36
CA HIS A 207 12.49 -19.79 -28.93
C HIS A 207 13.07 -18.95 -30.08
N GLU A 208 14.35 -18.59 -29.99
CA GLU A 208 15.12 -17.95 -31.04
C GLU A 208 16.20 -18.91 -31.55
N ALA A 209 16.87 -18.56 -32.68
CA ALA A 209 17.89 -19.41 -33.27
C ALA A 209 19.08 -19.67 -32.33
N GLY A 210 19.09 -20.82 -31.63
CA GLY A 210 20.16 -21.28 -30.75
C GLY A 210 20.07 -20.85 -29.28
N PHE A 211 19.03 -20.15 -28.87
CA PHE A 211 18.76 -19.81 -27.47
C PHE A 211 17.28 -19.51 -27.23
N GLY A 212 16.88 -19.49 -25.98
CA GLY A 212 15.53 -19.03 -25.59
C GLY A 212 15.57 -17.63 -25.02
N VAL A 213 14.45 -16.95 -25.02
CA VAL A 213 14.24 -15.64 -24.41
C VAL A 213 13.01 -15.72 -23.52
N VAL A 214 13.14 -15.28 -22.26
CA VAL A 214 11.98 -15.09 -21.37
C VAL A 214 11.70 -13.59 -21.27
N VAL A 215 10.50 -13.20 -21.71
CA VAL A 215 9.96 -11.86 -21.58
C VAL A 215 9.20 -11.78 -20.26
N PRO A 216 9.62 -10.97 -19.28
CA PRO A 216 8.95 -10.87 -17.98
C PRO A 216 7.49 -10.45 -18.10
N ASP A 217 6.60 -11.12 -17.36
CA ASP A 217 5.20 -10.71 -17.20
C ASP A 217 5.06 -9.41 -16.41
N ASN A 218 5.86 -9.27 -15.34
CA ASN A 218 5.92 -8.03 -14.59
C ASN A 218 6.65 -6.95 -15.38
N ARG A 219 5.91 -5.99 -15.92
CA ARG A 219 6.40 -4.89 -16.77
C ARG A 219 7.29 -3.88 -16.07
N ARG A 220 7.41 -3.91 -14.74
CA ARG A 220 8.41 -3.15 -14.02
C ARG A 220 9.82 -3.65 -14.30
N ASN A 221 9.92 -4.90 -14.79
CA ASN A 221 11.15 -5.51 -15.25
C ASN A 221 11.22 -5.42 -16.79
N SER A 222 12.00 -4.48 -17.31
CA SER A 222 12.17 -4.26 -18.74
C SER A 222 13.20 -5.16 -19.41
N HIS A 223 13.79 -6.10 -18.67
CA HIS A 223 14.86 -6.98 -19.17
C HIS A 223 14.31 -8.29 -19.68
N GLU A 224 14.60 -8.61 -20.92
CA GLU A 224 14.53 -9.97 -21.43
C GLU A 224 15.63 -10.83 -20.81
N ILE A 225 15.32 -12.08 -20.45
CA ILE A 225 16.28 -13.01 -19.87
C ILE A 225 16.64 -14.03 -20.93
N MET A 226 17.91 -14.09 -21.29
CA MET A 226 18.43 -15.07 -22.23
C MET A 226 18.57 -16.43 -21.55
N ILE A 227 18.03 -17.47 -22.17
CA ILE A 227 18.08 -18.86 -21.71
C ILE A 227 18.96 -19.67 -22.66
N PRO A 228 20.12 -20.17 -22.22
CA PRO A 228 20.92 -21.07 -23.04
C PRO A 228 20.12 -22.31 -23.44
N GLU A 229 20.34 -22.84 -24.64
CA GLU A 229 19.59 -23.98 -25.21
C GLU A 229 19.52 -25.18 -24.27
N LYS A 230 20.59 -25.45 -23.51
CA LYS A 230 20.67 -26.56 -22.53
C LYS A 230 19.88 -26.31 -21.24
N GLU A 231 19.47 -25.08 -20.98
CA GLU A 231 18.83 -24.63 -19.73
C GLU A 231 17.33 -24.34 -19.90
N THR A 232 16.74 -24.74 -21.03
CA THR A 232 15.32 -24.49 -21.36
C THR A 232 14.36 -25.47 -20.69
N ARG A 233 14.84 -26.60 -20.16
CA ARG A 233 14.05 -27.70 -19.60
C ARG A 233 12.93 -28.22 -20.55
N GLY A 234 13.06 -27.96 -21.85
CA GLY A 234 12.04 -28.36 -22.84
C GLY A 234 10.85 -27.40 -22.94
N ALA A 235 10.99 -26.16 -22.44
CA ALA A 235 9.97 -25.14 -22.63
C ALA A 235 9.69 -24.89 -24.10
N GLN A 236 8.40 -24.78 -24.44
CA GLN A 236 7.93 -24.54 -25.80
C GLN A 236 7.59 -23.05 -25.99
N ASP A 237 7.62 -22.63 -27.24
CA ASP A 237 7.32 -21.25 -27.64
C ASP A 237 5.93 -20.82 -27.16
N GLY A 238 5.85 -19.65 -26.51
CA GLY A 238 4.62 -19.10 -25.96
C GLY A 238 4.24 -19.57 -24.55
N GLN A 239 4.93 -20.56 -23.97
CA GLN A 239 4.62 -21.03 -22.61
C GLN A 239 5.08 -20.05 -21.54
N PHE A 240 4.32 -19.99 -20.44
CA PHE A 240 4.75 -19.31 -19.22
C PHE A 240 5.74 -20.18 -18.45
N VAL A 241 6.86 -19.57 -18.06
CA VAL A 241 7.93 -20.23 -17.31
C VAL A 241 8.40 -19.38 -16.16
N VAL A 242 9.02 -20.03 -15.16
CA VAL A 242 9.82 -19.38 -14.13
C VAL A 242 11.28 -19.54 -14.51
N ALA A 243 11.99 -18.44 -14.71
CA ALA A 243 13.42 -18.41 -14.99
C ALA A 243 14.19 -17.93 -13.78
N GLU A 244 15.20 -18.68 -13.32
CA GLU A 244 16.14 -18.27 -12.30
C GLU A 244 17.31 -17.53 -12.94
N ILE A 245 17.64 -16.35 -12.40
CA ILE A 245 18.71 -15.51 -12.94
C ILE A 245 20.06 -16.05 -12.50
N THR A 246 20.86 -16.55 -13.45
CA THR A 246 22.23 -17.03 -13.23
C THR A 246 23.29 -15.95 -13.43
N ALA A 247 22.99 -14.94 -14.27
CA ALA A 247 23.86 -13.78 -14.46
C ALA A 247 23.02 -12.50 -14.62
N TYR A 248 23.21 -11.56 -13.71
CA TYR A 248 22.49 -10.30 -13.70
C TYR A 248 22.94 -9.36 -14.84
N PRO A 249 22.03 -8.46 -15.28
CA PRO A 249 22.32 -7.55 -16.39
C PRO A 249 23.39 -6.53 -16.01
N THR A 250 24.06 -6.03 -17.02
CA THR A 250 25.00 -4.89 -16.94
C THR A 250 24.76 -3.99 -18.14
N GLN A 251 25.33 -2.79 -18.18
CA GLN A 251 25.22 -1.91 -19.35
C GLN A 251 25.58 -2.56 -20.70
N ARG A 252 26.35 -3.69 -20.69
CA ARG A 252 26.85 -4.33 -21.91
C ARG A 252 26.38 -5.77 -22.09
N ARG A 253 25.67 -6.33 -21.12
CA ARG A 253 25.25 -7.74 -21.16
C ARG A 253 23.81 -7.85 -20.65
N LYS A 254 22.96 -8.53 -21.41
CA LYS A 254 21.61 -8.91 -21.00
C LYS A 254 21.65 -9.89 -19.82
N ALA A 255 20.57 -10.00 -19.07
CA ALA A 255 20.39 -11.03 -18.06
C ALA A 255 20.45 -12.42 -18.69
N VAL A 256 21.00 -13.39 -17.97
CA VAL A 256 21.02 -14.81 -18.37
C VAL A 256 20.40 -15.62 -17.24
N GLY A 257 19.59 -16.59 -17.59
CA GLY A 257 18.91 -17.46 -16.63
C GLY A 257 18.77 -18.90 -17.09
N THR A 258 18.15 -19.72 -16.25
CA THR A 258 17.75 -21.09 -16.53
C THR A 258 16.27 -21.23 -16.21
N VAL A 259 15.52 -21.98 -17.02
CA VAL A 259 14.12 -22.32 -16.70
C VAL A 259 14.11 -23.30 -15.54
N VAL A 260 13.42 -22.96 -14.46
CA VAL A 260 13.30 -23.79 -13.25
C VAL A 260 11.93 -24.47 -13.17
N GLU A 261 10.90 -23.86 -13.74
CA GLU A 261 9.53 -24.37 -13.75
C GLU A 261 8.83 -23.98 -15.05
N ILE A 262 8.02 -24.88 -15.61
CA ILE A 262 7.11 -24.59 -16.74
C ILE A 262 5.70 -24.55 -16.16
N LEU A 263 5.07 -23.39 -16.21
CA LEU A 263 3.72 -23.20 -15.68
C LEU A 263 2.66 -23.73 -16.63
N GLY A 264 2.91 -23.65 -17.93
CA GLY A 264 2.05 -24.22 -18.98
C GLY A 264 1.70 -23.23 -20.08
N ASP A 265 0.71 -23.61 -20.88
CA ASP A 265 0.28 -22.83 -22.03
C ASP A 265 -0.59 -21.65 -21.59
N HIS A 266 -0.55 -20.60 -22.37
CA HIS A 266 -1.41 -19.43 -22.22
C HIS A 266 -2.89 -19.84 -22.27
N MET A 267 -3.75 -19.19 -21.46
CA MET A 267 -5.20 -19.45 -21.37
C MET A 267 -5.62 -20.75 -20.64
N LYS A 268 -4.72 -21.42 -19.93
CA LYS A 268 -5.11 -22.50 -19.03
C LYS A 268 -5.80 -21.90 -17.79
N PRO A 269 -7.02 -22.34 -17.42
CA PRO A 269 -7.73 -21.81 -16.26
C PRO A 269 -6.90 -21.90 -14.98
N GLY A 270 -6.73 -20.76 -14.27
CA GLY A 270 -5.90 -20.63 -13.06
C GLY A 270 -4.47 -20.16 -13.33
N MET A 271 -4.05 -20.07 -14.59
CA MET A 271 -2.73 -19.57 -14.98
C MET A 271 -2.53 -18.10 -14.53
N GLU A 272 -3.57 -17.28 -14.63
CA GLU A 272 -3.58 -15.90 -14.20
C GLU A 272 -3.17 -15.74 -12.73
N ILE A 273 -3.62 -16.66 -11.87
CA ILE A 273 -3.28 -16.68 -10.43
C ILE A 273 -1.85 -17.17 -10.23
N ASP A 274 -1.46 -18.28 -10.92
CA ASP A 274 -0.11 -18.85 -10.83
C ASP A 274 0.97 -17.85 -11.28
N VAL A 275 0.71 -17.10 -12.34
CA VAL A 275 1.58 -16.03 -12.82
C VAL A 275 1.63 -14.87 -11.83
N ALA A 276 0.47 -14.40 -11.34
CA ALA A 276 0.41 -13.29 -10.40
C ALA A 276 1.12 -13.59 -9.07
N ILE A 277 0.93 -14.78 -8.50
CA ILE A 277 1.61 -15.21 -7.27
C ILE A 277 3.12 -15.07 -7.40
N ARG A 278 3.68 -15.54 -8.53
CA ARG A 278 5.13 -15.55 -8.74
C ARG A 278 5.66 -14.18 -9.20
N SER A 279 4.90 -13.46 -10.04
CA SER A 279 5.26 -12.12 -10.51
C SER A 279 5.30 -11.08 -9.40
N HIS A 280 4.53 -11.29 -8.33
CA HIS A 280 4.49 -10.43 -7.16
C HIS A 280 5.22 -11.02 -5.94
N ASP A 281 5.98 -12.11 -6.09
CA ASP A 281 6.71 -12.78 -4.99
C ASP A 281 5.81 -13.08 -3.78
N ILE A 282 4.58 -13.57 -4.03
CA ILE A 282 3.65 -13.94 -2.96
C ILE A 282 4.05 -15.31 -2.40
N PRO A 283 4.35 -15.42 -1.09
CA PRO A 283 4.63 -16.69 -0.46
C PRO A 283 3.40 -17.61 -0.51
N HIS A 284 3.48 -18.74 -1.21
CA HIS A 284 2.37 -19.66 -1.42
C HIS A 284 2.67 -21.10 -0.97
N VAL A 285 3.93 -21.42 -0.75
CA VAL A 285 4.37 -22.74 -0.23
C VAL A 285 4.68 -22.60 1.27
N TRP A 286 4.21 -23.56 2.06
CA TRP A 286 4.49 -23.57 3.49
C TRP A 286 5.89 -24.15 3.75
N PRO A 287 6.74 -23.46 4.53
CA PRO A 287 8.03 -23.99 5.00
C PRO A 287 7.86 -25.27 5.80
N LYS A 288 8.84 -26.18 5.72
CA LYS A 288 8.82 -27.45 6.49
C LYS A 288 8.68 -27.22 7.98
N ALA A 289 9.34 -26.20 8.52
CA ALA A 289 9.25 -25.85 9.95
C ALA A 289 7.82 -25.51 10.37
N VAL A 290 7.05 -24.79 9.53
CA VAL A 290 5.63 -24.51 9.75
C VAL A 290 4.82 -25.80 9.77
N LEU A 291 5.04 -26.70 8.81
CA LEU A 291 4.32 -27.96 8.73
C LEU A 291 4.61 -28.88 9.93
N GLU A 292 5.82 -28.82 10.49
CA GLU A 292 6.16 -29.56 11.72
C GLU A 292 5.48 -28.93 12.94
N GLU A 293 5.45 -27.61 13.06
CA GLU A 293 4.76 -26.91 14.15
C GLU A 293 3.25 -27.21 14.17
N LEU A 294 2.63 -27.31 12.99
CA LEU A 294 1.20 -27.64 12.87
C LEU A 294 0.82 -28.98 13.48
N LYS A 295 1.72 -29.97 13.49
CA LYS A 295 1.46 -31.29 14.09
C LYS A 295 1.19 -31.25 15.59
N ALA A 296 1.67 -30.21 16.28
CA ALA A 296 1.47 -30.02 17.71
C ALA A 296 0.19 -29.24 18.04
N ILE A 297 -0.51 -28.69 17.03
CA ILE A 297 -1.74 -27.92 17.21
C ILE A 297 -2.91 -28.92 17.36
N PRO A 298 -3.72 -28.79 18.43
CA PRO A 298 -4.87 -29.66 18.65
C PRO A 298 -5.99 -29.37 17.61
N GLU A 299 -6.84 -30.34 17.35
CA GLU A 299 -8.02 -30.16 16.47
C GLU A 299 -9.15 -29.36 17.14
N GLU A 300 -9.26 -29.44 18.48
CA GLU A 300 -10.26 -28.78 19.29
C GLU A 300 -9.61 -27.91 20.39
N VAL A 301 -10.37 -26.98 20.92
CA VAL A 301 -9.92 -26.12 22.02
C VAL A 301 -9.74 -26.97 23.29
N PRO A 302 -8.52 -27.03 23.88
CA PRO A 302 -8.31 -27.76 25.13
C PRO A 302 -9.12 -27.16 26.28
N VAL A 303 -9.72 -28.01 27.13
CA VAL A 303 -10.46 -27.58 28.32
C VAL A 303 -9.62 -26.69 29.21
N ALA A 304 -8.34 -26.99 29.36
CA ALA A 304 -7.42 -26.17 30.14
C ALA A 304 -7.31 -24.72 29.66
N ASP A 305 -7.41 -24.48 28.37
CA ASP A 305 -7.35 -23.14 27.78
C ASP A 305 -8.65 -22.38 27.96
N SER A 306 -9.81 -23.05 27.87
CA SER A 306 -11.12 -22.45 28.08
C SER A 306 -11.38 -22.06 29.52
N THR A 307 -10.90 -22.85 30.51
CA THR A 307 -11.07 -22.56 31.95
C THR A 307 -10.30 -21.33 32.43
N GLN A 308 -9.29 -20.88 31.68
CA GLN A 308 -8.51 -19.67 31.99
C GLN A 308 -9.14 -18.39 31.41
N ARG A 309 -10.32 -18.47 30.81
CA ARG A 309 -10.98 -17.38 30.09
C ARG A 309 -12.37 -17.09 30.66
N ILE A 310 -12.87 -15.88 30.40
CA ILE A 310 -14.23 -15.51 30.78
C ILE A 310 -15.20 -16.32 29.91
N ASP A 311 -16.11 -17.06 30.56
CA ASP A 311 -17.09 -17.89 29.86
C ASP A 311 -18.26 -17.04 29.34
N LEU A 312 -18.40 -16.98 28.03
CA LEU A 312 -19.43 -16.25 27.31
C LEU A 312 -20.30 -17.16 26.44
N ARG A 313 -20.19 -18.47 26.60
CA ARG A 313 -20.89 -19.46 25.78
C ARG A 313 -22.42 -19.36 25.83
N ALA A 314 -22.94 -18.84 26.93
CA ALA A 314 -24.39 -18.61 27.10
C ALA A 314 -24.91 -17.37 26.35
N LEU A 315 -24.03 -16.45 25.93
CA LEU A 315 -24.43 -15.27 25.17
C LEU A 315 -24.63 -15.64 23.68
N PRO A 316 -25.72 -15.20 23.06
CA PRO A 316 -26.07 -15.60 21.70
C PRO A 316 -25.25 -14.83 20.64
N PHE A 317 -23.93 -15.05 20.63
CA PHE A 317 -23.04 -14.55 19.59
C PHE A 317 -23.39 -15.14 18.24
N VAL A 318 -23.27 -14.34 17.20
CA VAL A 318 -23.44 -14.75 15.80
C VAL A 318 -22.26 -14.27 14.98
N THR A 319 -21.88 -15.03 13.95
CA THR A 319 -20.99 -14.57 12.88
C THR A 319 -21.84 -14.17 11.66
N ILE A 320 -21.50 -13.04 11.02
CA ILE A 320 -22.23 -12.51 9.86
C ILE A 320 -21.19 -12.16 8.78
N ASP A 321 -21.17 -12.93 7.68
CA ASP A 321 -20.14 -12.82 6.66
C ASP A 321 -20.68 -13.21 5.27
N GLY A 322 -19.83 -13.18 4.25
CA GLY A 322 -20.14 -13.64 2.90
C GLY A 322 -20.49 -15.12 2.83
N GLU A 323 -21.20 -15.51 1.77
CA GLU A 323 -21.65 -16.90 1.58
C GLU A 323 -20.47 -17.89 1.49
N ASP A 324 -19.36 -17.47 0.88
CA ASP A 324 -18.18 -18.30 0.62
C ASP A 324 -17.10 -18.22 1.72
N ALA A 325 -17.31 -17.38 2.76
CA ALA A 325 -16.35 -17.20 3.85
C ALA A 325 -16.22 -18.47 4.70
N LYS A 326 -14.98 -18.80 5.10
CA LYS A 326 -14.61 -19.94 5.95
C LYS A 326 -13.79 -19.54 7.18
N ASP A 327 -13.17 -18.37 7.14
CA ASP A 327 -12.25 -17.79 8.12
C ASP A 327 -12.94 -16.66 8.89
N PHE A 328 -13.87 -17.05 9.79
CA PHE A 328 -14.66 -16.10 10.59
C PHE A 328 -13.80 -15.49 11.68
N ASP A 329 -13.32 -14.26 11.48
CA ASP A 329 -12.51 -13.51 12.43
C ASP A 329 -13.34 -12.98 13.60
N ASP A 330 -14.59 -12.57 13.36
CA ASP A 330 -15.43 -11.84 14.30
C ASP A 330 -16.79 -12.49 14.57
N ALA A 331 -17.24 -12.35 15.81
CA ALA A 331 -18.59 -12.64 16.24
C ALA A 331 -19.11 -11.47 17.08
N VAL A 332 -20.39 -11.14 16.91
CA VAL A 332 -21.02 -9.98 17.54
C VAL A 332 -22.23 -10.38 18.37
N TYR A 333 -22.44 -9.66 19.46
CA TYR A 333 -23.66 -9.74 20.29
C TYR A 333 -23.99 -8.36 20.85
N CYS A 334 -25.26 -8.02 20.94
CA CYS A 334 -25.72 -6.79 21.55
C CYS A 334 -26.93 -7.03 22.43
N ALA A 335 -26.93 -6.42 23.62
CA ALA A 335 -28.08 -6.40 24.52
C ALA A 335 -28.48 -4.95 24.84
N PRO A 336 -29.78 -4.64 24.87
CA PRO A 336 -30.25 -3.37 25.38
C PRO A 336 -30.08 -3.30 26.90
N GLU A 337 -29.75 -2.12 27.43
CA GLU A 337 -29.66 -1.85 28.87
C GLU A 337 -30.90 -1.13 29.38
N ALA A 338 -31.22 -1.29 30.69
CA ALA A 338 -32.41 -0.69 31.33
C ALA A 338 -32.45 0.85 31.24
N ASN A 339 -31.27 1.51 31.08
CA ASN A 339 -31.14 2.96 30.93
C ASN A 339 -31.46 3.44 29.49
N GLY A 340 -31.82 2.53 28.57
CA GLY A 340 -32.05 2.77 27.15
C GLY A 340 -30.78 2.81 26.31
N GLY A 341 -29.62 2.48 26.90
CA GLY A 341 -28.36 2.27 26.24
C GLY A 341 -28.22 0.85 25.72
N PHE A 342 -26.97 0.50 25.35
CA PHE A 342 -26.64 -0.79 24.76
C PHE A 342 -25.34 -1.32 25.35
N ARG A 343 -25.23 -2.64 25.41
CA ARG A 343 -23.98 -3.35 25.66
C ARG A 343 -23.63 -4.16 24.43
N LEU A 344 -22.59 -3.68 23.72
CA LEU A 344 -22.11 -4.31 22.49
C LEU A 344 -20.85 -5.13 22.80
N TYR A 345 -20.84 -6.36 22.33
CA TYR A 345 -19.71 -7.28 22.42
C TYR A 345 -19.19 -7.56 21.02
N VAL A 346 -17.90 -7.33 20.83
CA VAL A 346 -17.16 -7.69 19.63
C VAL A 346 -16.10 -8.70 20.04
N ALA A 347 -16.28 -9.95 19.64
CA ALA A 347 -15.41 -11.07 19.97
C ALA A 347 -14.61 -11.44 18.72
N ILE A 348 -13.28 -11.35 18.81
CA ILE A 348 -12.36 -11.62 17.71
C ILE A 348 -11.56 -12.87 17.99
N ALA A 349 -11.36 -13.73 17.00
CA ALA A 349 -10.55 -14.96 17.10
C ALA A 349 -9.19 -14.70 17.73
N ASP A 350 -8.86 -15.37 18.83
CA ASP A 350 -7.57 -15.18 19.52
C ASP A 350 -6.44 -15.96 18.84
N VAL A 351 -6.04 -15.51 17.68
CA VAL A 351 -4.90 -16.07 16.91
C VAL A 351 -3.60 -16.01 17.71
N SER A 352 -3.44 -15.01 18.59
CA SER A 352 -2.25 -14.84 19.43
C SER A 352 -2.04 -15.97 20.44
N HIS A 353 -3.09 -16.74 20.71
CA HIS A 353 -3.00 -17.95 21.55
C HIS A 353 -2.24 -19.06 20.85
N TYR A 354 -2.43 -19.22 19.54
CA TYR A 354 -1.85 -20.30 18.75
C TYR A 354 -0.51 -19.91 18.11
N VAL A 355 -0.42 -18.75 17.51
CA VAL A 355 0.78 -18.24 16.84
C VAL A 355 1.70 -17.56 17.85
N LYS A 356 2.70 -18.31 18.32
CA LYS A 356 3.63 -17.81 19.34
C LYS A 356 4.68 -16.90 18.73
N VAL A 357 5.15 -15.92 19.51
CA VAL A 357 6.22 -15.01 19.10
C VAL A 357 7.46 -15.78 18.68
N SER A 358 8.03 -15.44 17.53
CA SER A 358 9.24 -16.05 16.95
C SER A 358 9.13 -17.57 16.70
N SER A 359 7.92 -18.10 16.56
CA SER A 359 7.71 -19.45 16.05
C SER A 359 7.80 -19.48 14.52
N ALA A 360 7.91 -20.66 13.93
CA ALA A 360 7.91 -20.78 12.46
C ALA A 360 6.62 -20.26 11.83
N LEU A 361 5.48 -20.44 12.52
CA LEU A 361 4.19 -19.84 12.13
C LEU A 361 4.23 -18.31 12.14
N ASP A 362 4.86 -17.72 13.17
CA ASP A 362 4.98 -16.26 13.28
C ASP A 362 5.89 -15.66 12.22
N GLU A 363 7.03 -16.29 11.96
CA GLU A 363 7.97 -15.86 10.93
C GLU A 363 7.34 -15.93 9.55
N GLU A 364 6.56 -16.98 9.25
CA GLU A 364 5.85 -17.05 7.98
C GLU A 364 4.64 -16.12 7.91
N ALA A 365 3.94 -15.89 9.02
CA ALA A 365 2.83 -14.94 9.06
C ALA A 365 3.27 -13.50 8.75
N ILE A 366 4.41 -13.03 9.28
CA ILE A 366 4.95 -11.70 8.92
C ILE A 366 5.51 -11.67 7.48
N ASN A 367 6.11 -12.75 7.00
CA ASN A 367 6.59 -12.88 5.62
C ASN A 367 5.43 -12.71 4.62
N ARG A 368 4.27 -13.30 4.91
CA ARG A 368 3.03 -13.12 4.14
C ARG A 368 2.40 -11.75 4.38
N GLY A 369 2.38 -11.29 5.64
CA GLY A 369 1.83 -10.02 6.11
C GLY A 369 0.31 -9.97 6.14
N ASN A 370 -0.35 -10.53 5.13
CA ASN A 370 -1.80 -10.64 5.00
C ASN A 370 -2.21 -11.79 4.08
N SER A 371 -3.48 -12.20 4.16
CA SER A 371 -4.08 -13.10 3.16
C SER A 371 -4.29 -12.35 1.84
N VAL A 372 -4.16 -13.05 0.72
CA VAL A 372 -4.37 -12.50 -0.63
C VAL A 372 -5.61 -13.14 -1.24
N TYR A 373 -6.57 -12.31 -1.66
CA TYR A 373 -7.85 -12.74 -2.19
C TYR A 373 -7.90 -12.53 -3.70
N PHE A 374 -7.87 -13.63 -4.45
CA PHE A 374 -8.10 -13.65 -5.89
C PHE A 374 -9.54 -14.08 -6.19
N PRO A 375 -10.09 -13.76 -7.36
CA PRO A 375 -11.38 -14.30 -7.77
C PRO A 375 -11.39 -15.84 -7.73
N GLY A 376 -12.19 -16.41 -6.82
CA GLY A 376 -12.32 -17.86 -6.63
C GLY A 376 -11.12 -18.58 -5.99
N HIS A 377 -10.10 -17.88 -5.49
CA HIS A 377 -8.95 -18.48 -4.81
C HIS A 377 -8.37 -17.57 -3.72
N VAL A 378 -7.88 -18.14 -2.61
CA VAL A 378 -7.28 -17.40 -1.50
C VAL A 378 -5.92 -17.98 -1.16
N ILE A 379 -4.91 -17.13 -1.02
CA ILE A 379 -3.64 -17.47 -0.40
C ILE A 379 -3.67 -16.97 1.06
N PRO A 380 -3.86 -17.86 2.04
CA PRO A 380 -4.07 -17.44 3.41
C PRO A 380 -2.75 -17.04 4.10
N MET A 381 -2.82 -16.07 5.03
CA MET A 381 -1.70 -15.69 5.90
C MET A 381 -1.31 -16.83 6.85
N LEU A 382 -2.29 -17.55 7.34
CA LEU A 382 -2.11 -18.69 8.25
C LEU A 382 -2.58 -19.99 7.58
N PRO A 383 -1.97 -21.15 7.91
CA PRO A 383 -2.43 -22.43 7.40
C PRO A 383 -3.92 -22.69 7.70
N GLU A 384 -4.60 -23.41 6.79
CA GLU A 384 -6.05 -23.62 6.87
C GLU A 384 -6.50 -24.34 8.15
N VAL A 385 -5.64 -25.16 8.77
CA VAL A 385 -5.90 -25.77 10.07
C VAL A 385 -6.18 -24.70 11.13
N LEU A 386 -5.53 -23.54 11.03
CA LEU A 386 -5.78 -22.39 11.90
C LEU A 386 -6.84 -21.48 11.31
N SER A 387 -6.63 -20.97 10.09
CA SER A 387 -7.48 -19.91 9.51
C SER A 387 -8.92 -20.38 9.30
N ASN A 388 -9.12 -21.55 8.72
CA ASN A 388 -10.45 -22.15 8.50
C ASN A 388 -10.83 -23.12 9.63
N GLY A 389 -9.89 -23.51 10.49
CA GLY A 389 -10.06 -24.51 11.55
C GLY A 389 -10.28 -23.89 12.92
N LEU A 390 -9.21 -23.94 13.74
CA LEU A 390 -9.26 -23.67 15.16
C LEU A 390 -9.51 -22.19 15.51
N CYS A 391 -9.03 -21.26 14.67
CA CYS A 391 -9.26 -19.83 14.88
C CYS A 391 -10.64 -19.37 14.36
N SER A 392 -11.15 -19.97 13.27
CA SER A 392 -12.44 -19.59 12.71
C SER A 392 -13.60 -19.76 13.71
N LEU A 393 -14.38 -18.71 13.94
CA LEU A 393 -15.50 -18.69 14.91
C LEU A 393 -16.71 -19.42 14.38
N LYS A 394 -16.53 -20.70 14.02
CA LYS A 394 -17.58 -21.57 13.52
C LYS A 394 -18.74 -21.72 14.50
N PRO A 395 -19.96 -21.92 14.00
CA PRO A 395 -21.13 -22.11 14.86
C PRO A 395 -21.06 -23.43 15.63
N ARG A 396 -21.59 -23.41 16.85
CA ARG A 396 -21.81 -24.57 17.73
C ARG A 396 -20.52 -25.32 18.14
N VAL A 397 -19.39 -24.61 18.21
CA VAL A 397 -18.14 -25.12 18.75
C VAL A 397 -17.48 -24.04 19.63
N ASP A 398 -16.76 -24.47 20.64
CA ASP A 398 -16.04 -23.57 21.51
C ASP A 398 -14.88 -22.92 20.77
N ARG A 399 -14.72 -21.60 20.91
CA ARG A 399 -13.65 -20.82 20.31
C ARG A 399 -13.05 -19.82 21.29
N LEU A 400 -11.74 -19.68 21.25
CA LEU A 400 -11.01 -18.72 22.07
C LEU A 400 -11.04 -17.35 21.36
N VAL A 401 -11.40 -16.33 22.13
CA VAL A 401 -11.58 -14.97 21.59
C VAL A 401 -10.90 -13.91 22.46
N MET A 402 -10.55 -12.81 21.84
CA MET A 402 -10.26 -11.54 22.44
C MET A 402 -11.49 -10.67 22.32
N VAL A 403 -12.04 -10.20 23.43
CA VAL A 403 -13.32 -9.47 23.44
C VAL A 403 -13.11 -8.01 23.73
N CYS A 404 -13.76 -7.15 22.94
CA CYS A 404 -14.01 -5.75 23.27
C CYS A 404 -15.50 -5.63 23.65
N GLU A 405 -15.77 -5.44 24.94
CA GLU A 405 -17.10 -5.19 25.46
C GLU A 405 -17.28 -3.70 25.65
N MET A 406 -18.32 -3.11 25.09
CA MET A 406 -18.55 -1.67 25.08
C MET A 406 -19.91 -1.34 25.68
N GLN A 407 -19.91 -0.43 26.65
CA GLN A 407 -21.14 0.17 27.18
C GLN A 407 -21.44 1.45 26.42
N MET A 408 -22.62 1.55 25.85
CA MET A 408 -23.06 2.67 25.03
C MET A 408 -24.30 3.35 25.60
N ASN A 409 -24.38 4.67 25.44
CA ASN A 409 -25.60 5.39 25.75
C ASN A 409 -26.65 5.22 24.64
N LYS A 410 -27.87 5.78 24.89
CA LYS A 410 -28.98 5.76 23.92
C LYS A 410 -28.69 6.44 22.57
N LEU A 411 -27.63 7.22 22.45
CA LEU A 411 -27.21 7.87 21.22
C LEU A 411 -26.15 7.05 20.46
N GLY A 412 -25.67 5.92 21.02
CA GLY A 412 -24.61 5.08 20.45
C GLY A 412 -23.19 5.55 20.80
N GLN A 413 -23.02 6.52 21.69
CA GLN A 413 -21.69 6.95 22.15
C GLN A 413 -21.16 5.95 23.16
N VAL A 414 -19.92 5.50 23.00
CA VAL A 414 -19.22 4.64 23.95
C VAL A 414 -18.95 5.42 25.23
N LEU A 415 -19.47 4.91 26.35
CA LEU A 415 -19.26 5.46 27.70
C LEU A 415 -18.07 4.80 28.37
N ASP A 416 -17.96 3.48 28.24
CA ASP A 416 -16.90 2.66 28.82
C ASP A 416 -16.67 1.41 27.98
N TYR A 417 -15.51 0.77 28.11
CA TYR A 417 -15.18 -0.47 27.42
C TYR A 417 -14.18 -1.31 28.23
N ASP A 418 -14.27 -2.64 28.05
CA ASP A 418 -13.33 -3.59 28.66
C ASP A 418 -12.79 -4.56 27.62
N PHE A 419 -11.50 -4.92 27.78
CA PHE A 419 -10.86 -5.99 27.01
C PHE A 419 -10.59 -7.21 27.90
N TYR A 420 -10.83 -8.41 27.37
CA TYR A 420 -10.53 -9.65 28.09
C TYR A 420 -10.45 -10.85 27.14
N GLU A 421 -9.75 -11.89 27.59
CA GLU A 421 -9.74 -13.20 26.94
C GLU A 421 -11.03 -13.94 27.30
N GLY A 422 -11.77 -14.39 26.28
CA GLY A 422 -13.05 -15.09 26.43
C GLY A 422 -13.06 -16.45 25.73
N VAL A 423 -14.08 -17.25 26.08
CA VAL A 423 -14.50 -18.41 25.30
C VAL A 423 -15.97 -18.20 24.90
N ILE A 424 -16.24 -18.36 23.62
CA ILE A 424 -17.61 -18.24 23.05
C ILE A 424 -18.04 -19.53 22.39
N HIS A 425 -19.34 -19.64 22.19
CA HIS A 425 -20.00 -20.66 21.38
C HIS A 425 -20.91 -19.93 20.41
N SER A 426 -20.45 -19.69 19.15
CA SER A 426 -21.30 -18.98 18.16
C SER A 426 -22.59 -19.76 17.94
N HIS A 427 -23.74 -19.09 18.08
CA HIS A 427 -25.06 -19.72 17.97
C HIS A 427 -25.48 -19.93 16.52
N ALA A 428 -25.05 -19.05 15.62
CA ALA A 428 -25.33 -19.18 14.20
C ALA A 428 -24.23 -18.54 13.35
N ARG A 429 -23.95 -19.15 12.20
CA ARG A 429 -23.30 -18.52 11.05
C ARG A 429 -24.38 -18.01 10.14
N MET A 430 -24.45 -16.69 9.95
CA MET A 430 -25.40 -16.02 9.08
C MET A 430 -24.70 -15.35 7.90
N THR A 431 -25.42 -15.17 6.80
CA THR A 431 -24.90 -14.40 5.67
C THR A 431 -25.41 -12.96 5.72
N TYR A 432 -24.66 -12.04 5.07
CA TYR A 432 -25.12 -10.65 4.94
C TYR A 432 -26.52 -10.56 4.32
N ASN A 433 -26.83 -11.42 3.35
CA ASN A 433 -28.14 -11.43 2.70
C ASN A 433 -29.24 -11.93 3.63
N GLU A 434 -29.02 -13.01 4.41
CA GLU A 434 -29.99 -13.48 5.39
C GLU A 434 -30.29 -12.43 6.46
N VAL A 435 -29.25 -11.75 6.97
CA VAL A 435 -29.41 -10.71 8.00
C VAL A 435 -30.11 -9.47 7.43
N ALA A 436 -29.79 -9.06 6.21
CA ALA A 436 -30.49 -7.97 5.53
C ALA A 436 -31.98 -8.32 5.33
N ASP A 437 -32.33 -9.54 4.89
CA ASP A 437 -33.72 -9.98 4.75
C ASP A 437 -34.46 -9.98 6.10
N ILE A 438 -33.76 -10.27 7.22
CA ILE A 438 -34.37 -10.23 8.57
C ILE A 438 -34.67 -8.79 9.03
N LEU A 439 -33.75 -7.85 8.76
CA LEU A 439 -33.69 -6.52 9.38
C LEU A 439 -34.31 -5.40 8.52
N GLU A 440 -34.14 -5.48 7.20
CA GLU A 440 -34.61 -4.45 6.27
C GLU A 440 -36.10 -4.61 5.95
N GLU A 441 -36.72 -3.52 5.51
CA GLU A 441 -38.10 -3.59 5.01
C GLU A 441 -38.14 -4.31 3.65
N PRO A 442 -39.05 -5.28 3.45
CA PRO A 442 -39.08 -6.03 2.20
C PRO A 442 -39.62 -5.19 1.04
N GLU A 443 -38.89 -5.20 -0.10
CA GLU A 443 -39.32 -4.49 -1.31
C GLU A 443 -40.23 -5.33 -2.22
N THR A 444 -40.24 -6.65 -1.99
CA THR A 444 -41.01 -7.62 -2.80
C THR A 444 -41.68 -8.67 -1.93
N GLU A 445 -42.79 -9.26 -2.41
CA GLU A 445 -43.47 -10.36 -1.71
C GLU A 445 -42.54 -11.58 -1.46
N MET A 446 -41.56 -11.80 -2.34
CA MET A 446 -40.59 -12.89 -2.17
C MET A 446 -39.66 -12.61 -0.98
N ARG A 447 -39.19 -11.38 -0.82
CA ARG A 447 -38.40 -10.96 0.35
C ARG A 447 -39.22 -10.99 1.64
N GLU A 448 -40.51 -10.66 1.60
CA GLU A 448 -41.39 -10.76 2.74
C GLU A 448 -41.55 -12.19 3.24
N ARG A 449 -41.73 -13.15 2.32
CA ARG A 449 -41.77 -14.59 2.66
C ARG A 449 -40.43 -15.09 3.18
N SER A 450 -39.30 -14.64 2.62
CA SER A 450 -37.94 -14.94 3.10
C SER A 450 -37.77 -14.41 4.54
N LYS A 451 -38.12 -13.15 4.77
CA LYS A 451 -38.09 -12.51 6.09
C LYS A 451 -38.86 -13.32 7.14
N ALA A 452 -40.10 -13.68 6.84
CA ALA A 452 -40.94 -14.43 7.77
C ALA A 452 -40.29 -15.78 8.15
N ARG A 453 -39.81 -16.53 7.15
CA ARG A 453 -39.17 -17.83 7.36
C ARG A 453 -37.84 -17.70 8.15
N LEU A 454 -37.04 -16.69 7.86
CA LEU A 454 -35.76 -16.47 8.55
C LEU A 454 -35.98 -16.01 9.99
N ARG A 455 -36.96 -15.14 10.23
CA ARG A 455 -37.32 -14.71 11.58
C ARG A 455 -37.89 -15.87 12.43
N GLU A 456 -38.59 -16.81 11.85
CA GLU A 456 -39.03 -18.05 12.53
C GLU A 456 -37.82 -18.94 12.84
N ARG A 457 -36.93 -19.16 11.87
CA ARG A 457 -35.69 -19.98 12.03
C ARG A 457 -34.75 -19.49 13.12
N TYR A 458 -34.61 -18.18 13.24
CA TYR A 458 -33.73 -17.51 14.17
C TYR A 458 -34.41 -16.78 15.30
N ALA A 459 -35.61 -17.24 15.70
CA ALA A 459 -36.47 -16.56 16.69
C ALA A 459 -35.74 -16.19 17.99
N ASP A 460 -34.89 -17.08 18.49
CA ASP A 460 -34.10 -16.88 19.73
C ASP A 460 -33.02 -15.81 19.58
N LEU A 461 -32.56 -15.51 18.36
CA LEU A 461 -31.52 -14.53 18.06
C LEU A 461 -32.07 -13.14 17.70
N LEU A 462 -33.36 -13.04 17.38
CA LEU A 462 -33.97 -11.78 16.96
C LEU A 462 -33.76 -10.62 17.94
N PRO A 463 -33.90 -10.79 19.27
CA PRO A 463 -33.67 -9.67 20.20
C PRO A 463 -32.24 -9.10 20.09
N ALA A 464 -31.26 -9.96 19.88
CA ALA A 464 -29.84 -9.54 19.70
C ALA A 464 -29.61 -8.86 18.34
N LEU A 465 -30.20 -9.40 17.26
CA LEU A 465 -30.13 -8.82 15.92
C LEU A 465 -30.82 -7.45 15.83
N ASP A 466 -32.00 -7.31 16.41
CA ASP A 466 -32.73 -6.04 16.47
C ASP A 466 -31.95 -4.99 17.29
N ALA A 467 -31.28 -5.40 18.39
CA ALA A 467 -30.39 -4.52 19.16
C ALA A 467 -29.15 -4.11 18.38
N LEU A 468 -28.50 -5.03 17.67
CA LEU A 468 -27.37 -4.75 16.77
C LEU A 468 -27.75 -3.74 15.69
N TYR A 469 -28.90 -3.93 15.07
CA TYR A 469 -29.40 -3.00 14.05
C TYR A 469 -29.68 -1.60 14.63
N ALA A 470 -30.27 -1.56 15.84
CA ALA A 470 -30.48 -0.30 16.54
C ALA A 470 -29.18 0.44 16.88
N VAL A 471 -28.12 -0.28 17.27
CA VAL A 471 -26.77 0.30 17.50
C VAL A 471 -26.15 0.77 16.20
N TYR A 472 -26.21 -0.03 15.14
CA TYR A 472 -25.70 0.34 13.83
C TYR A 472 -26.27 1.69 13.35
N LYS A 473 -27.59 1.87 13.39
CA LYS A 473 -28.23 3.14 12.96
C LYS A 473 -27.71 4.35 13.74
N ARG A 474 -27.34 4.17 15.02
CA ARG A 474 -26.78 5.24 15.86
C ARG A 474 -25.33 5.51 15.55
N LEU A 475 -24.53 4.45 15.40
CA LEU A 475 -23.10 4.55 15.05
C LEU A 475 -22.92 5.21 13.69
N ALA A 476 -23.65 4.78 12.67
CA ALA A 476 -23.63 5.38 11.34
C ALA A 476 -23.96 6.88 11.38
N LYS A 477 -24.97 7.28 12.18
CA LYS A 477 -25.29 8.70 12.38
C LYS A 477 -24.18 9.47 13.05
N LEU A 478 -23.53 8.91 14.08
CA LEU A 478 -22.40 9.54 14.77
C LEU A 478 -21.20 9.70 13.82
N ARG A 479 -20.90 8.67 13.02
CA ARG A 479 -19.83 8.69 12.03
C ARG A 479 -20.07 9.76 10.97
N GLN A 480 -21.30 9.86 10.48
CA GLN A 480 -21.69 10.94 9.56
C GLN A 480 -21.49 12.33 10.20
N GLN A 481 -21.85 12.51 11.46
CA GLN A 481 -21.65 13.77 12.18
C GLN A 481 -20.17 14.07 12.46
N ALA A 482 -19.32 13.04 12.61
CA ALA A 482 -17.89 13.19 12.82
C ALA A 482 -17.13 13.62 11.55
N GLY A 483 -17.72 13.49 10.37
CA GLY A 483 -17.11 13.91 9.11
C GLY A 483 -16.47 12.78 8.32
N ALA A 484 -16.82 11.53 8.60
CA ALA A 484 -16.36 10.39 7.81
C ALA A 484 -16.71 10.57 6.32
N LEU A 485 -15.79 10.19 5.45
CA LEU A 485 -15.96 10.26 4.02
C LEU A 485 -16.64 8.97 3.55
N ASP A 486 -17.79 9.11 2.94
CA ASP A 486 -18.53 8.00 2.34
C ASP A 486 -18.57 8.22 0.82
N PHE A 487 -17.69 7.51 0.12
CA PHE A 487 -17.60 7.55 -1.34
C PHE A 487 -18.46 6.44 -1.93
N ILE A 488 -19.26 6.79 -2.93
CA ILE A 488 -20.02 5.80 -3.69
C ILE A 488 -19.05 5.14 -4.66
N SER A 489 -18.72 3.87 -4.43
CA SER A 489 -17.96 3.03 -5.36
C SER A 489 -18.76 1.78 -5.69
N THR A 490 -18.74 1.38 -6.96
CA THR A 490 -19.32 0.11 -7.40
C THR A 490 -18.21 -0.94 -7.38
N GLU A 491 -18.21 -1.80 -6.36
CA GLU A 491 -17.37 -2.99 -6.37
C GLU A 491 -18.03 -4.05 -7.26
N THR A 492 -17.23 -4.83 -7.98
CA THR A 492 -17.72 -5.89 -8.84
C THR A 492 -17.19 -7.26 -8.41
N ARG A 493 -18.01 -8.29 -8.58
CA ARG A 493 -17.64 -9.68 -8.35
C ARG A 493 -17.69 -10.45 -9.66
N ILE A 494 -16.62 -11.20 -9.94
CA ILE A 494 -16.56 -12.12 -11.06
C ILE A 494 -17.28 -13.42 -10.66
N VAL A 495 -18.23 -13.84 -11.48
CA VAL A 495 -18.97 -15.09 -11.33
C VAL A 495 -18.44 -16.08 -12.37
N PHE A 496 -17.92 -17.21 -11.91
CA PHE A 496 -17.41 -18.27 -12.78
C PHE A 496 -18.50 -19.28 -13.14
N GLY A 497 -18.47 -19.77 -14.36
CA GLY A 497 -19.23 -20.93 -14.81
C GLY A 497 -18.56 -22.26 -14.45
N GLU A 498 -19.16 -23.37 -14.86
CA GLU A 498 -18.67 -24.73 -14.57
C GLU A 498 -17.24 -25.01 -15.08
N THR A 499 -16.85 -24.37 -16.18
CA THR A 499 -15.52 -24.51 -16.80
C THR A 499 -14.48 -23.53 -16.26
N ARG A 500 -14.80 -22.83 -15.15
CA ARG A 500 -13.97 -21.74 -14.59
C ARG A 500 -13.77 -20.53 -15.52
N LYS A 501 -14.52 -20.46 -16.62
CA LYS A 501 -14.63 -19.23 -17.43
C LYS A 501 -15.60 -18.26 -16.75
N ILE A 502 -15.41 -16.96 -16.99
CA ILE A 502 -16.32 -15.93 -16.47
C ILE A 502 -17.69 -16.12 -17.12
N SER A 503 -18.70 -16.31 -16.27
CA SER A 503 -20.11 -16.29 -16.67
C SER A 503 -20.66 -14.89 -16.73
N SER A 504 -20.38 -14.08 -15.69
CA SER A 504 -20.82 -12.69 -15.59
C SER A 504 -19.95 -11.91 -14.61
N ILE A 505 -19.96 -10.60 -14.75
CA ILE A 505 -19.39 -9.66 -13.79
C ILE A 505 -20.58 -8.89 -13.22
N VAL A 506 -20.80 -8.98 -11.90
CA VAL A 506 -21.96 -8.39 -11.23
C VAL A 506 -21.53 -7.38 -10.17
N PRO A 507 -22.29 -6.28 -9.99
CA PRO A 507 -22.01 -5.34 -8.93
C PRO A 507 -22.29 -5.97 -7.56
N VAL A 508 -21.46 -5.66 -6.58
CA VAL A 508 -21.67 -6.01 -5.17
C VAL A 508 -22.56 -4.95 -4.54
N VAL A 509 -23.76 -5.35 -4.19
CA VAL A 509 -24.70 -4.46 -3.50
C VAL A 509 -24.46 -4.56 -1.99
N ARG A 510 -23.95 -3.47 -1.39
CA ARG A 510 -23.75 -3.37 0.06
C ARG A 510 -25.07 -3.04 0.74
N ASN A 511 -25.63 -4.02 1.46
CA ASN A 511 -26.83 -3.88 2.27
C ASN A 511 -26.53 -3.39 3.71
N ASP A 512 -27.56 -3.16 4.53
CA ASP A 512 -27.40 -2.70 5.90
C ASP A 512 -26.67 -3.70 6.80
N ALA A 513 -26.69 -5.00 6.50
CA ALA A 513 -25.96 -6.00 7.27
C ALA A 513 -24.43 -5.85 7.11
N HIS A 514 -23.94 -5.54 5.90
CA HIS A 514 -22.52 -5.21 5.68
C HIS A 514 -22.11 -3.98 6.49
N ARG A 515 -22.92 -2.92 6.46
CA ARG A 515 -22.66 -1.68 7.20
C ARG A 515 -22.75 -1.88 8.72
N LEU A 516 -23.62 -2.76 9.18
CA LEU A 516 -23.75 -3.11 10.61
C LEU A 516 -22.46 -3.72 11.14
N ILE A 517 -21.92 -4.72 10.46
CA ILE A 517 -20.64 -5.35 10.85
C ILE A 517 -19.50 -4.34 10.73
N GLU A 518 -19.43 -3.56 9.64
CA GLU A 518 -18.43 -2.49 9.49
C GLU A 518 -18.44 -1.53 10.69
N GLU A 519 -19.59 -1.03 11.12
CA GLU A 519 -19.68 -0.10 12.26
C GLU A 519 -19.25 -0.76 13.59
N CYS A 520 -19.62 -2.03 13.81
CA CYS A 520 -19.16 -2.80 14.98
C CYS A 520 -17.64 -2.94 14.99
N MET A 521 -17.01 -3.25 13.83
CA MET A 521 -15.58 -3.37 13.69
C MET A 521 -14.88 -2.02 13.86
N LEU A 522 -15.38 -0.96 13.26
CA LEU A 522 -14.83 0.39 13.38
C LEU A 522 -14.80 0.86 14.84
N VAL A 523 -15.90 0.71 15.58
CA VAL A 523 -15.95 1.15 16.99
C VAL A 523 -15.01 0.33 17.87
N ALA A 524 -14.88 -0.98 17.67
CA ALA A 524 -13.94 -1.83 18.39
C ALA A 524 -12.47 -1.45 18.08
N ASN A 525 -12.14 -1.19 16.82
CA ASN A 525 -10.82 -0.71 16.39
C ASN A 525 -10.45 0.64 17.03
N VAL A 526 -11.42 1.58 17.11
CA VAL A 526 -11.22 2.88 17.77
C VAL A 526 -10.99 2.72 19.28
N CYS A 527 -11.81 1.93 19.98
CA CYS A 527 -11.60 1.64 21.40
C CYS A 527 -10.24 1.01 21.66
N THR A 528 -9.82 0.07 20.80
CA THR A 528 -8.50 -0.57 20.88
C THR A 528 -7.38 0.45 20.71
N ALA A 529 -7.47 1.32 19.70
CA ALA A 529 -6.47 2.36 19.46
C ALA A 529 -6.35 3.33 20.65
N GLN A 530 -7.49 3.75 21.21
CA GLN A 530 -7.54 4.63 22.39
C GLN A 530 -6.96 3.96 23.65
N PHE A 531 -7.25 2.69 23.85
CA PHE A 531 -6.71 1.90 24.97
C PHE A 531 -5.19 1.76 24.86
N LEU A 532 -4.71 1.32 23.72
CA LEU A 532 -3.29 1.09 23.49
C LEU A 532 -2.47 2.39 23.48
N SER A 533 -3.03 3.52 23.03
CA SER A 533 -2.35 4.81 23.08
C SER A 533 -1.98 5.26 24.50
N LYS A 534 -2.73 4.79 25.50
CA LYS A 534 -2.50 5.09 26.94
C LYS A 534 -1.58 4.08 27.62
N SER A 535 -1.26 2.96 26.96
CA SER A 535 -0.50 1.85 27.56
C SER A 535 1.01 2.08 27.65
N GLY A 536 1.55 3.02 26.87
CA GLY A 536 3.00 3.24 26.72
C GLY A 536 3.74 2.15 25.95
N LEU A 537 3.03 1.18 25.37
CA LEU A 537 3.61 0.17 24.48
C LEU A 537 3.78 0.75 23.06
N PRO A 538 4.89 0.41 22.36
CA PRO A 538 4.98 0.69 20.94
C PRO A 538 4.01 -0.22 20.18
N VAL A 539 3.03 0.34 19.48
CA VAL A 539 2.01 -0.39 18.72
C VAL A 539 1.90 0.16 17.31
N LEU A 540 1.28 -0.60 16.40
CA LEU A 540 0.97 -0.11 15.06
C LEU A 540 -0.41 0.54 15.03
N TYR A 541 -0.46 1.74 14.47
CA TYR A 541 -1.70 2.40 14.09
C TYR A 541 -1.94 2.25 12.60
N ARG A 542 -3.21 2.24 12.20
CA ARG A 542 -3.60 2.41 10.80
C ARG A 542 -3.87 3.90 10.59
N VAL A 543 -2.96 4.57 9.94
CA VAL A 543 -3.01 6.02 9.77
C VAL A 543 -3.32 6.39 8.33
N HIS A 544 -4.00 7.53 8.17
CA HIS A 544 -4.30 8.10 6.87
C HIS A 544 -4.13 9.62 6.98
N ASP A 545 -3.09 10.14 6.35
CA ASP A 545 -2.86 11.58 6.31
C ASP A 545 -3.81 12.25 5.29
N GLY A 546 -4.00 13.54 5.43
CA GLY A 546 -4.72 14.36 4.45
C GLY A 546 -3.96 14.49 3.12
N PRO A 547 -4.53 15.23 2.16
CA PRO A 547 -3.88 15.47 0.86
C PRO A 547 -2.57 16.24 1.03
N ASN A 548 -1.55 15.91 0.22
CA ASN A 548 -0.36 16.75 0.15
C ASN A 548 -0.67 18.11 -0.52
N MET A 549 0.24 19.10 -0.38
CA MET A 549 -0.01 20.47 -0.82
C MET A 549 -0.29 20.57 -2.32
N ASP A 550 0.47 19.86 -3.17
CA ASP A 550 0.31 19.92 -4.63
C ASP A 550 -1.05 19.35 -5.07
N LYS A 551 -1.44 18.20 -4.50
CA LYS A 551 -2.75 17.59 -4.76
C LYS A 551 -3.89 18.47 -4.26
N LEU A 552 -3.71 19.14 -3.13
CA LEU A 552 -4.71 20.03 -2.55
C LEU A 552 -4.93 21.28 -3.40
N GLU A 553 -3.87 21.88 -3.92
CA GLU A 553 -3.98 23.03 -4.81
C GLU A 553 -4.68 22.68 -6.11
N ASN A 554 -4.32 21.56 -6.73
CA ASN A 554 -4.99 21.04 -7.93
C ASN A 554 -6.49 20.77 -7.66
N LEU A 555 -6.81 20.14 -6.52
CA LEU A 555 -8.20 19.91 -6.10
C LEU A 555 -8.98 21.23 -5.92
N LYS A 556 -8.38 22.21 -5.22
CA LYS A 556 -9.02 23.53 -5.02
C LYS A 556 -9.28 24.25 -6.33
N ALA A 557 -8.33 24.18 -7.28
CA ALA A 557 -8.49 24.77 -8.62
C ALA A 557 -9.63 24.10 -9.38
N PHE A 558 -9.68 22.77 -9.39
CA PHE A 558 -10.75 22.00 -10.00
C PHE A 558 -12.13 22.31 -9.39
N LEU A 559 -12.26 22.25 -8.07
CA LEU A 559 -13.54 22.53 -7.39
C LEU A 559 -14.04 23.97 -7.63
N LYS A 560 -13.11 24.93 -7.73
CA LYS A 560 -13.45 26.31 -8.08
C LYS A 560 -14.08 26.44 -9.46
N GLU A 561 -13.57 25.70 -10.46
CA GLU A 561 -14.15 25.64 -11.80
C GLU A 561 -15.57 25.03 -11.76
N MET A 562 -15.83 24.09 -10.86
CA MET A 562 -17.15 23.49 -10.63
C MET A 562 -18.08 24.34 -9.74
N GLY A 563 -17.66 25.56 -9.36
CA GLY A 563 -18.41 26.45 -8.49
C GLY A 563 -18.49 25.99 -7.03
N ILE A 564 -17.55 25.15 -6.59
CA ILE A 564 -17.52 24.56 -5.24
C ILE A 564 -16.32 25.10 -4.47
N LEU A 565 -16.55 25.49 -3.22
CA LEU A 565 -15.49 25.86 -2.28
C LEU A 565 -15.26 24.70 -1.32
N LEU A 566 -14.04 24.12 -1.30
CA LEU A 566 -13.66 23.09 -0.33
C LEU A 566 -13.54 23.67 1.07
N THR A 567 -12.57 24.56 1.27
CA THR A 567 -12.31 25.24 2.53
C THR A 567 -11.44 26.48 2.29
N ARG A 568 -11.44 27.41 3.24
CA ARG A 568 -10.48 28.54 3.26
C ARG A 568 -9.20 28.22 4.03
N SER A 569 -9.19 27.12 4.78
CA SER A 569 -8.02 26.68 5.53
C SER A 569 -6.89 26.19 4.62
N ALA A 570 -5.65 26.35 5.08
CA ALA A 570 -4.48 25.76 4.45
C ALA A 570 -4.49 24.22 4.55
N LYS A 571 -4.95 23.69 5.70
CA LYS A 571 -5.16 22.26 5.89
C LYS A 571 -6.66 21.96 5.94
N PRO A 572 -7.23 21.19 4.99
CA PRO A 572 -8.61 20.77 5.06
C PRO A 572 -8.79 19.72 6.16
N GLU A 573 -9.98 19.68 6.74
CA GLU A 573 -10.43 18.65 7.66
C GLU A 573 -11.33 17.63 6.92
N PRO A 574 -11.53 16.41 7.44
CA PRO A 574 -12.46 15.45 6.87
C PRO A 574 -13.85 16.03 6.62
N ARG A 575 -14.36 16.84 7.53
CA ARG A 575 -15.65 17.53 7.41
C ARG A 575 -15.76 18.47 6.20
N ASP A 576 -14.63 19.03 5.73
CA ASP A 576 -14.64 19.88 4.54
C ASP A 576 -14.94 19.06 3.29
N TYR A 577 -14.31 17.88 3.17
CA TYR A 577 -14.56 16.92 2.11
C TYR A 577 -16.00 16.38 2.17
N GLN A 578 -16.46 15.97 3.34
CA GLN A 578 -17.83 15.51 3.54
C GLN A 578 -18.86 16.55 3.11
N ARG A 579 -18.62 17.83 3.44
CA ARG A 579 -19.51 18.94 3.03
C ARG A 579 -19.58 19.07 1.51
N VAL A 580 -18.48 18.81 0.81
CA VAL A 580 -18.48 18.78 -0.66
C VAL A 580 -19.29 17.59 -1.14
N LEU A 581 -19.07 16.38 -0.62
CA LEU A 581 -19.81 15.16 -0.98
C LEU A 581 -21.34 15.35 -0.82
N LEU A 582 -21.77 15.93 0.30
CA LEU A 582 -23.19 16.24 0.54
C LEU A 582 -23.77 17.25 -0.45
N LYS A 583 -22.97 18.24 -0.89
CA LYS A 583 -23.43 19.24 -1.86
C LYS A 583 -23.55 18.71 -3.28
N ILE A 584 -22.81 17.67 -3.61
CA ILE A 584 -22.77 17.12 -4.96
C ILE A 584 -23.70 15.91 -5.14
N ALA A 585 -24.33 15.40 -4.08
CA ALA A 585 -25.06 14.14 -4.10
C ALA A 585 -26.07 14.04 -5.25
N ASP A 586 -26.79 15.13 -5.54
CA ASP A 586 -27.84 15.18 -6.58
C ASP A 586 -27.34 15.80 -7.91
N ARG A 587 -26.03 16.04 -8.05
CA ARG A 587 -25.48 16.66 -9.26
C ARG A 587 -25.17 15.61 -10.33
N PRO A 588 -25.37 15.92 -11.61
CA PRO A 588 -25.02 15.00 -12.72
C PRO A 588 -23.48 14.71 -12.79
N ASP A 589 -22.65 15.64 -12.30
CA ASP A 589 -21.18 15.53 -12.26
C ASP A 589 -20.64 15.02 -10.90
N ALA A 590 -21.50 14.50 -10.03
CA ALA A 590 -21.12 13.99 -8.69
C ALA A 590 -19.99 12.95 -8.78
N HIS A 591 -20.08 12.00 -9.70
CA HIS A 591 -19.08 10.94 -9.88
C HIS A 591 -17.69 11.50 -10.26
N LEU A 592 -17.65 12.49 -11.17
CA LEU A 592 -16.43 13.21 -11.53
C LEU A 592 -15.78 13.85 -10.29
N ILE A 593 -16.57 14.59 -9.52
CA ILE A 593 -16.05 15.32 -8.36
C ILE A 593 -15.59 14.34 -7.27
N GLN A 594 -16.33 13.27 -7.02
CA GLN A 594 -15.92 12.21 -6.08
C GLN A 594 -14.59 11.56 -6.49
N THR A 595 -14.41 11.24 -7.76
CA THR A 595 -13.17 10.64 -8.29
C THR A 595 -11.97 11.56 -8.06
N VAL A 596 -12.12 12.87 -8.33
CA VAL A 596 -11.03 13.84 -8.11
C VAL A 596 -10.74 14.02 -6.61
N LEU A 597 -11.78 14.02 -5.76
CA LEU A 597 -11.62 14.03 -4.29
C LEU A 597 -10.81 12.82 -3.81
N ILE A 598 -11.16 11.59 -4.24
CA ILE A 598 -10.44 10.36 -3.87
C ILE A 598 -8.98 10.43 -4.33
N ARG A 599 -8.72 10.80 -5.58
CA ARG A 599 -7.36 10.90 -6.15
C ARG A 599 -6.49 11.94 -5.46
N SER A 600 -7.08 12.92 -4.79
CA SER A 600 -6.35 13.93 -4.00
C SER A 600 -5.80 13.37 -2.69
N LEU A 601 -6.41 12.31 -2.14
CA LEU A 601 -6.02 11.71 -0.87
C LEU A 601 -4.72 10.88 -1.00
N LEU A 602 -4.07 10.65 0.12
CA LEU A 602 -2.97 9.71 0.25
C LEU A 602 -3.52 8.31 0.53
N GLN A 603 -2.66 7.30 0.51
CA GLN A 603 -3.03 5.95 0.94
C GLN A 603 -2.83 5.81 2.45
N ALA A 604 -3.68 5.01 3.09
CA ALA A 604 -3.49 4.63 4.48
C ALA A 604 -2.29 3.66 4.61
N VAL A 605 -1.55 3.79 5.71
CA VAL A 605 -0.36 2.97 6.02
C VAL A 605 -0.36 2.51 7.47
N TYR A 606 0.50 1.54 7.79
CA TYR A 606 0.78 1.14 9.17
C TYR A 606 2.04 1.82 9.66
N GLN A 607 1.97 2.46 10.81
CA GLN A 607 3.14 3.07 11.48
C GLN A 607 2.91 3.19 12.99
N PRO A 608 3.99 3.33 13.80
CA PRO A 608 3.86 3.46 15.24
C PRO A 608 3.43 4.86 15.70
N GLU A 609 3.61 5.90 14.89
CA GLU A 609 3.16 7.25 15.20
C GLU A 609 1.68 7.42 14.84
N ASN A 610 0.87 7.81 15.83
CA ASN A 610 -0.54 8.10 15.61
C ASN A 610 -0.72 9.53 15.06
N ILE A 611 -1.09 9.65 13.79
CA ILE A 611 -1.48 10.92 13.15
C ILE A 611 -2.99 10.99 12.85
N GLY A 612 -3.76 10.01 13.32
CA GLY A 612 -5.17 9.85 13.02
C GLY A 612 -5.45 9.20 11.66
N HIS A 613 -6.74 9.13 11.32
CA HIS A 613 -7.18 8.56 10.04
C HIS A 613 -8.14 9.52 9.34
N PHE A 614 -7.62 10.31 8.39
CA PHE A 614 -8.37 11.37 7.71
C PHE A 614 -9.66 10.88 7.05
N GLY A 615 -9.61 9.81 6.25
CA GLY A 615 -10.79 9.30 5.53
C GLY A 615 -11.92 8.83 6.44
N LEU A 616 -11.60 8.28 7.63
CA LEU A 616 -12.57 7.83 8.61
C LEU A 616 -12.96 8.92 9.62
N GLY A 617 -12.23 10.03 9.68
CA GLY A 617 -12.46 11.12 10.63
C GLY A 617 -12.11 10.75 12.08
N PHE A 618 -11.23 9.76 12.31
CA PHE A 618 -10.82 9.31 13.64
C PHE A 618 -9.49 9.91 14.08
N THR A 619 -9.39 10.27 15.35
CA THR A 619 -8.14 10.78 15.96
C THR A 619 -7.13 9.69 16.29
N ALA A 620 -7.57 8.44 16.44
CA ALA A 620 -6.72 7.27 16.61
C ALA A 620 -7.47 6.06 16.04
N TYR A 621 -6.75 5.25 15.27
CA TYR A 621 -7.31 4.06 14.67
C TYR A 621 -6.24 2.97 14.54
N THR A 622 -6.59 1.74 14.84
CA THR A 622 -5.75 0.56 14.64
C THR A 622 -6.59 -0.60 14.15
N HIS A 623 -5.99 -1.57 13.54
CA HIS A 623 -6.64 -2.81 13.18
C HIS A 623 -6.52 -3.84 14.31
N PHE A 624 -7.67 -4.34 14.75
CA PHE A 624 -7.81 -5.34 15.82
C PHE A 624 -8.67 -6.53 15.38
N THR A 625 -9.56 -6.31 14.42
CA THR A 625 -10.72 -7.17 14.17
C THR A 625 -10.49 -8.30 13.17
N SER A 626 -9.29 -8.48 12.61
CA SER A 626 -9.03 -9.53 11.61
C SER A 626 -7.64 -10.17 11.72
N PRO A 627 -7.27 -10.79 12.86
CA PRO A 627 -5.94 -11.39 13.08
C PRO A 627 -5.68 -12.67 12.30
N ILE A 628 -6.71 -13.34 11.76
CA ILE A 628 -6.54 -14.52 10.89
C ILE A 628 -5.88 -14.11 9.57
N ARG A 629 -6.21 -12.92 9.06
CA ARG A 629 -5.83 -12.48 7.72
C ARG A 629 -4.97 -11.21 7.67
N ARG A 630 -4.63 -10.58 8.82
CA ARG A 630 -3.76 -9.41 8.89
C ARG A 630 -2.79 -9.50 10.06
N TYR A 631 -1.50 -9.42 9.77
CA TYR A 631 -0.45 -9.49 10.80
C TYR A 631 -0.46 -8.30 11.79
N PRO A 632 -0.75 -7.04 11.40
CA PRO A 632 -0.91 -5.94 12.37
C PRO A 632 -1.94 -6.22 13.46
N ASP A 633 -3.05 -6.86 13.13
CA ASP A 633 -4.09 -7.25 14.10
C ASP A 633 -3.54 -8.28 15.11
N LEU A 634 -2.74 -9.25 14.64
CA LEU A 634 -2.06 -10.22 15.52
C LEU A 634 -1.11 -9.52 16.50
N LEU A 635 -0.36 -8.50 16.05
CA LEU A 635 0.49 -7.69 16.93
C LEU A 635 -0.33 -6.95 17.99
N VAL A 636 -1.47 -6.38 17.59
CA VAL A 636 -2.41 -5.70 18.51
C VAL A 636 -2.98 -6.70 19.53
N HIS A 637 -3.36 -7.90 19.13
CA HIS A 637 -3.81 -8.96 20.03
C HIS A 637 -2.74 -9.35 21.06
N ARG A 638 -1.49 -9.44 20.65
CA ARG A 638 -0.35 -9.70 21.57
C ARG A 638 -0.17 -8.57 22.57
N ALA A 639 -0.31 -7.31 22.15
CA ALA A 639 -0.26 -6.16 23.05
C ALA A 639 -1.40 -6.19 24.07
N LEU A 640 -2.64 -6.42 23.62
CA LEU A 640 -3.81 -6.56 24.50
C LEU A 640 -3.61 -7.72 25.49
N ARG A 641 -3.18 -8.88 25.03
CA ARG A 641 -2.95 -10.06 25.85
C ARG A 641 -1.89 -9.83 26.93
N PHE A 642 -0.82 -9.11 26.59
CA PHE A 642 0.18 -8.70 27.58
C PHE A 642 -0.43 -7.80 28.66
N LEU A 643 -1.26 -6.82 28.30
CA LEU A 643 -1.91 -5.91 29.24
C LEU A 643 -2.95 -6.61 30.11
N ILE A 644 -3.75 -7.51 29.53
CA ILE A 644 -4.76 -8.32 30.26
C ILE A 644 -4.08 -9.23 31.28
N ARG A 645 -2.96 -9.88 30.90
CA ARG A 645 -2.20 -10.81 31.75
C ARG A 645 -1.17 -10.10 32.63
N HIS A 646 -1.12 -8.75 32.61
CA HIS A 646 -0.18 -8.02 33.44
C HIS A 646 -0.45 -8.26 34.94
N PRO A 647 0.57 -8.39 35.79
CA PRO A 647 0.39 -8.66 37.23
C PRO A 647 -0.33 -7.52 37.96
N GLN A 648 -0.07 -6.28 37.58
CA GLN A 648 -0.81 -5.11 38.08
C GLN A 648 -2.16 -5.00 37.39
N GLN A 649 -3.17 -4.55 38.14
CA GLN A 649 -4.49 -4.30 37.56
C GLN A 649 -4.42 -3.10 36.61
N THR A 650 -4.81 -3.33 35.37
CA THR A 650 -4.91 -2.28 34.34
C THR A 650 -6.39 -1.87 34.22
N LEU A 651 -6.66 -0.58 34.07
CA LEU A 651 -8.00 -0.09 33.77
C LEU A 651 -8.49 -0.66 32.43
N HIS A 652 -9.78 -0.87 32.30
CA HIS A 652 -10.40 -1.40 31.08
C HIS A 652 -9.95 -2.82 30.68
N VAL A 653 -9.49 -3.63 31.64
CA VAL A 653 -9.23 -5.04 31.40
C VAL A 653 -9.86 -5.92 32.48
N ARG A 654 -10.40 -7.06 32.05
CA ARG A 654 -10.91 -8.11 32.95
C ARG A 654 -10.16 -9.42 32.73
N LYS A 655 -9.99 -10.20 33.77
CA LYS A 655 -9.38 -11.55 33.70
C LYS A 655 -9.97 -12.47 34.75
N VAL A 656 -9.91 -13.75 34.50
CA VAL A 656 -10.29 -14.78 35.47
C VAL A 656 -9.32 -14.78 36.65
N ALA A 657 -9.84 -14.93 37.87
CA ALA A 657 -9.00 -14.98 39.07
C ALA A 657 -8.02 -16.17 39.01
N GLY A 658 -6.76 -15.96 39.47
CA GLY A 658 -5.74 -16.99 39.49
C GLY A 658 -5.04 -17.26 38.17
N VAL A 659 -5.42 -16.60 37.09
CA VAL A 659 -4.73 -16.75 35.81
C VAL A 659 -3.35 -16.12 35.85
N GLY A 660 -2.31 -16.91 35.47
CA GLY A 660 -0.91 -16.51 35.50
C GLY A 660 -0.57 -15.32 34.65
N ALA A 661 0.35 -14.47 35.12
CA ALA A 661 0.91 -13.38 34.33
C ALA A 661 1.79 -13.91 33.18
N LEU A 662 1.83 -13.19 32.07
CA LEU A 662 2.72 -13.47 30.94
C LEU A 662 3.89 -12.50 30.94
N ALA A 663 5.13 -13.02 30.85
CA ALA A 663 6.30 -12.19 30.75
C ALA A 663 6.32 -11.43 29.41
N ARG A 664 6.71 -10.14 29.43
CA ARG A 664 6.78 -9.31 28.22
C ARG A 664 7.60 -9.97 27.11
N LYS A 665 8.74 -10.59 27.46
CA LYS A 665 9.61 -11.28 26.49
C LYS A 665 8.93 -12.46 25.77
N GLN A 666 7.90 -13.05 26.37
CA GLN A 666 7.19 -14.21 25.80
C GLN A 666 6.06 -13.82 24.85
N ILE A 667 5.42 -12.66 25.09
CA ILE A 667 4.21 -12.28 24.34
C ILE A 667 4.35 -10.98 23.57
N TYR A 668 5.15 -10.01 24.07
CA TYR A 668 5.33 -8.70 23.43
C TYR A 668 6.75 -8.16 23.56
N PRO A 669 7.78 -8.83 23.01
CA PRO A 669 9.18 -8.42 23.13
C PRO A 669 9.57 -7.22 22.25
N TYR A 670 8.61 -6.52 21.69
CA TYR A 670 8.82 -5.53 20.66
C TYR A 670 9.19 -4.15 21.21
N GLU A 671 10.08 -3.47 20.50
CA GLU A 671 10.48 -2.09 20.68
C GLU A 671 10.02 -1.23 19.49
N LEU A 672 10.17 0.08 19.59
CA LEU A 672 9.74 1.03 18.54
C LEU A 672 10.33 0.70 17.16
N LYS A 673 11.62 0.36 17.09
CA LYS A 673 12.29 -0.04 15.84
C LYS A 673 11.64 -1.26 15.15
N HIS A 674 11.15 -2.23 15.95
CA HIS A 674 10.46 -3.39 15.40
C HIS A 674 9.10 -2.98 14.83
N MET A 675 8.38 -2.06 15.50
CA MET A 675 7.10 -1.55 14.99
C MET A 675 7.27 -0.74 13.70
N GLN A 676 8.36 0.03 13.57
CA GLN A 676 8.69 0.72 12.32
C GLN A 676 8.87 -0.27 11.17
N SER A 677 9.73 -1.28 11.37
CA SER A 677 9.96 -2.33 10.37
C SER A 677 8.70 -3.13 10.04
N PHE A 678 7.88 -3.50 11.04
CA PHE A 678 6.61 -4.19 10.80
C PHE A 678 5.61 -3.31 10.04
N GLY A 679 5.55 -2.02 10.35
CA GLY A 679 4.69 -1.07 9.66
C GLY A 679 5.01 -0.96 8.17
N GLU A 680 6.29 -0.85 7.84
CA GLU A 680 6.78 -0.84 6.46
C GLU A 680 6.48 -2.17 5.74
N THR A 681 6.79 -3.31 6.39
CA THR A 681 6.54 -4.64 5.83
C THR A 681 5.06 -4.87 5.59
N CYS A 682 4.19 -4.61 6.58
CA CYS A 682 2.74 -4.82 6.44
C CYS A 682 2.12 -3.89 5.38
N SER A 683 2.57 -2.64 5.28
CA SER A 683 2.10 -1.73 4.24
C SER A 683 2.58 -2.15 2.86
N MET A 684 3.79 -2.72 2.75
CA MET A 684 4.32 -3.25 1.49
C MET A 684 3.57 -4.52 1.07
N THR A 685 3.33 -5.47 1.99
CA THR A 685 2.62 -6.73 1.68
C THR A 685 1.17 -6.48 1.29
N GLU A 686 0.48 -5.52 1.93
CA GLU A 686 -0.86 -5.09 1.54
C GLU A 686 -0.90 -4.58 0.09
N ARG A 687 -0.01 -3.63 -0.26
CA ARG A 687 0.07 -3.12 -1.64
C ARG A 687 0.47 -4.19 -2.66
N ARG A 688 1.30 -5.16 -2.27
CA ARG A 688 1.67 -6.32 -3.08
C ARG A 688 0.44 -7.20 -3.36
N ALA A 689 -0.37 -7.45 -2.34
CA ALA A 689 -1.60 -8.23 -2.46
C ALA A 689 -2.62 -7.55 -3.38
N ASP A 690 -2.83 -6.23 -3.19
CA ASP A 690 -3.72 -5.44 -4.03
C ASP A 690 -3.27 -5.46 -5.50
N ALA A 691 -1.98 -5.21 -5.76
CA ALA A 691 -1.44 -5.20 -7.11
C ALA A 691 -1.61 -6.57 -7.80
N ALA A 692 -1.35 -7.67 -7.08
CA ALA A 692 -1.54 -9.02 -7.62
C ALA A 692 -3.01 -9.32 -7.93
N SER A 693 -3.93 -8.91 -7.03
CA SER A 693 -5.38 -9.09 -7.23
C SER A 693 -5.88 -8.28 -8.44
N TYR A 694 -5.43 -7.04 -8.60
CA TYR A 694 -5.76 -6.23 -9.77
C TYR A 694 -5.25 -6.86 -11.07
N ASP A 695 -4.01 -7.36 -11.10
CA ASP A 695 -3.44 -8.02 -12.27
C ASP A 695 -4.26 -9.24 -12.71
N VAL A 696 -4.75 -10.04 -11.75
CA VAL A 696 -5.62 -11.20 -12.04
C VAL A 696 -6.98 -10.75 -12.56
N VAL A 697 -7.59 -9.73 -11.94
CA VAL A 697 -8.88 -9.19 -12.38
C VAL A 697 -8.78 -8.61 -13.79
N ASP A 698 -7.71 -7.86 -14.10
CA ASP A 698 -7.49 -7.28 -15.43
C ASP A 698 -7.28 -8.37 -16.48
N TRP A 699 -6.52 -9.43 -16.15
CA TRP A 699 -6.38 -10.58 -17.04
C TRP A 699 -7.73 -11.23 -17.33
N LEU A 700 -8.48 -11.57 -16.28
CA LEU A 700 -9.79 -12.20 -16.40
C LEU A 700 -10.78 -11.33 -17.19
N LYS A 701 -10.77 -10.00 -16.99
CA LYS A 701 -11.60 -9.07 -17.77
C LYS A 701 -11.20 -9.03 -19.25
N CYS A 702 -9.91 -9.09 -19.57
CA CYS A 702 -9.43 -9.20 -20.94
C CYS A 702 -9.85 -10.53 -21.59
N GLU A 703 -9.73 -11.65 -20.88
CA GLU A 703 -10.22 -12.94 -21.37
C GLU A 703 -11.72 -12.91 -21.66
N TYR A 704 -12.50 -12.33 -20.74
CA TYR A 704 -13.96 -12.23 -20.87
C TYR A 704 -14.42 -11.40 -22.07
N ILE A 705 -13.71 -10.32 -22.40
CA ILE A 705 -14.08 -9.44 -23.51
C ILE A 705 -13.48 -9.88 -24.86
N GLN A 706 -12.52 -10.80 -24.87
CA GLN A 706 -11.84 -11.23 -26.09
C GLN A 706 -12.79 -11.84 -27.12
N ASP A 707 -13.75 -12.63 -26.67
CA ASP A 707 -14.77 -13.24 -27.54
C ASP A 707 -15.80 -12.24 -28.09
N ARG A 708 -15.75 -10.96 -27.62
CA ARG A 708 -16.68 -9.89 -27.97
C ARG A 708 -16.05 -8.78 -28.81
N VAL A 709 -14.90 -9.04 -29.43
CA VAL A 709 -14.27 -8.11 -30.36
C VAL A 709 -15.21 -7.85 -31.55
N GLY A 710 -15.46 -6.58 -31.82
CA GLY A 710 -16.41 -6.15 -32.86
C GLY A 710 -17.79 -5.76 -32.33
N GLU A 711 -18.14 -6.09 -31.07
CA GLU A 711 -19.40 -5.68 -30.43
C GLU A 711 -19.36 -4.22 -29.99
N GLU A 712 -20.53 -3.60 -29.95
CA GLU A 712 -20.74 -2.23 -29.52
C GLU A 712 -21.39 -2.17 -28.14
N PHE A 713 -20.91 -1.27 -27.29
CA PHE A 713 -21.39 -1.10 -25.91
C PHE A 713 -21.64 0.37 -25.60
N ASN A 714 -22.60 0.62 -24.73
CA ASN A 714 -22.65 1.88 -24.01
C ASN A 714 -21.61 1.85 -22.89
N GLY A 715 -20.90 2.93 -22.70
CA GLY A 715 -19.89 3.02 -21.64
C GLY A 715 -19.85 4.41 -21.04
N THR A 716 -19.27 4.49 -19.86
CA THR A 716 -19.07 5.74 -19.13
C THR A 716 -17.60 6.07 -19.10
N VAL A 717 -17.23 7.31 -19.40
CA VAL A 717 -15.84 7.77 -19.34
C VAL A 717 -15.38 7.75 -17.88
N SER A 718 -14.50 6.83 -17.56
CA SER A 718 -13.93 6.61 -16.20
C SER A 718 -12.67 7.44 -15.95
N SER A 719 -11.94 7.82 -17.02
CA SER A 719 -10.76 8.68 -16.91
C SER A 719 -10.48 9.41 -18.23
N VAL A 720 -9.97 10.65 -18.11
CA VAL A 720 -9.53 11.46 -19.25
C VAL A 720 -8.04 11.75 -19.11
N THR A 721 -7.27 11.44 -20.14
CA THR A 721 -5.81 11.60 -20.20
C THR A 721 -5.38 12.34 -21.46
N ALA A 722 -4.12 12.76 -21.54
CA ALA A 722 -3.57 13.41 -22.71
C ALA A 722 -3.51 12.49 -23.96
N PHE A 723 -3.52 11.16 -23.75
CA PHE A 723 -3.46 10.18 -24.85
C PHE A 723 -4.80 9.51 -25.17
N GLY A 724 -5.89 9.83 -24.43
CA GLY A 724 -7.22 9.29 -24.72
C GLY A 724 -8.16 9.23 -23.53
N LEU A 725 -9.25 8.52 -23.74
CA LEU A 725 -10.33 8.29 -22.78
C LEU A 725 -10.31 6.83 -22.32
N PHE A 726 -10.34 6.60 -21.02
CA PHE A 726 -10.73 5.30 -20.49
C PHE A 726 -12.24 5.27 -20.37
N VAL A 727 -12.84 4.19 -20.83
CA VAL A 727 -14.29 4.01 -20.85
C VAL A 727 -14.62 2.67 -20.20
N GLU A 728 -15.40 2.72 -19.13
CA GLU A 728 -15.97 1.52 -18.51
C GLU A 728 -17.25 1.14 -19.25
N LEU A 729 -17.30 -0.10 -19.73
CA LEU A 729 -18.45 -0.64 -20.45
C LEU A 729 -19.57 -0.93 -19.45
N ASN A 730 -20.74 -0.30 -19.66
CA ASN A 730 -21.89 -0.53 -18.80
C ASN A 730 -22.31 -2.00 -18.89
N ASP A 731 -22.97 -2.51 -17.86
CA ASP A 731 -23.48 -3.90 -17.72
C ASP A 731 -22.41 -5.00 -17.57
N ILE A 732 -21.18 -4.77 -17.99
CA ILE A 732 -20.08 -5.76 -17.89
C ILE A 732 -18.87 -5.27 -17.09
N TYR A 733 -18.81 -3.98 -16.72
CA TYR A 733 -17.80 -3.38 -15.84
C TYR A 733 -16.35 -3.63 -16.28
N VAL A 734 -16.13 -3.64 -17.59
CA VAL A 734 -14.80 -3.79 -18.20
C VAL A 734 -14.35 -2.43 -18.72
N GLU A 735 -13.14 -2.01 -18.38
CA GLU A 735 -12.58 -0.74 -18.82
C GLU A 735 -11.67 -0.94 -20.04
N GLY A 736 -11.75 -0.04 -21.01
CA GLY A 736 -10.88 -0.01 -22.17
C GLY A 736 -10.47 1.41 -22.56
N LEU A 737 -9.46 1.53 -23.43
CA LEU A 737 -8.91 2.79 -23.90
C LEU A 737 -9.46 3.16 -25.28
N VAL A 738 -10.10 4.31 -25.38
CA VAL A 738 -10.28 5.03 -26.67
C VAL A 738 -9.08 5.94 -26.84
N HIS A 739 -8.12 5.56 -27.68
CA HIS A 739 -6.95 6.38 -27.93
C HIS A 739 -7.35 7.70 -28.60
N ILE A 740 -6.65 8.81 -28.32
CA ILE A 740 -6.97 10.15 -28.84
C ILE A 740 -7.08 10.19 -30.39
N THR A 741 -6.31 9.36 -31.07
CA THR A 741 -6.37 9.21 -32.54
C THR A 741 -7.63 8.50 -33.05
N ALA A 742 -8.34 7.77 -32.19
CA ALA A 742 -9.62 7.14 -32.50
C ALA A 742 -10.81 8.09 -32.30
N LEU A 743 -10.60 9.26 -31.71
CA LEU A 743 -11.56 10.35 -31.65
C LEU A 743 -11.59 11.04 -33.01
N LYS A 744 -12.62 10.74 -33.81
CA LYS A 744 -12.74 11.17 -35.21
C LYS A 744 -12.91 12.70 -35.33
N ASN A 745 -12.41 13.28 -36.46
CA ASN A 745 -12.72 14.57 -37.02
C ASN A 745 -12.11 15.80 -36.35
N ASP A 746 -11.27 15.74 -35.34
CA ASP A 746 -10.67 16.92 -34.72
C ASP A 746 -9.31 16.65 -34.08
N TYR A 747 -8.61 17.70 -33.69
CA TYR A 747 -7.43 17.69 -32.85
C TYR A 747 -7.87 17.99 -31.41
N TYR A 748 -7.59 17.06 -30.49
CA TYR A 748 -8.04 17.21 -29.10
C TYR A 748 -6.91 17.64 -28.18
N GLN A 749 -7.18 18.68 -27.38
CA GLN A 749 -6.28 19.14 -26.33
C GLN A 749 -6.79 18.70 -24.97
N PHE A 750 -5.86 18.21 -24.15
CA PHE A 750 -6.15 17.81 -22.78
C PHE A 750 -6.08 19.03 -21.84
N ASP A 751 -7.14 19.24 -21.07
CA ASP A 751 -7.17 20.20 -19.97
C ASP A 751 -7.01 19.43 -18.64
N PRO A 752 -5.82 19.48 -18.00
CA PRO A 752 -5.55 18.74 -16.77
C PRO A 752 -6.31 19.29 -15.55
N VAL A 753 -6.76 20.56 -15.59
CA VAL A 753 -7.53 21.16 -14.48
C VAL A 753 -8.97 20.70 -14.52
N ARG A 754 -9.57 20.68 -15.71
CA ARG A 754 -10.97 20.32 -15.91
C ARG A 754 -11.18 18.83 -16.18
N HIS A 755 -10.11 18.06 -16.31
CA HIS A 755 -10.14 16.63 -16.68
C HIS A 755 -10.99 16.36 -17.94
N LEU A 756 -10.73 17.11 -19.01
CA LEU A 756 -11.45 16.97 -20.28
C LEU A 756 -10.51 16.98 -21.49
N LEU A 757 -10.97 16.34 -22.58
CA LEU A 757 -10.41 16.49 -23.92
C LEU A 757 -11.32 17.40 -24.73
N ARG A 758 -10.77 18.48 -25.31
CA ARG A 758 -11.52 19.45 -26.12
C ARG A 758 -11.00 19.49 -27.54
N GLY A 759 -11.90 19.34 -28.50
CA GLY A 759 -11.59 19.49 -29.94
C GLY A 759 -11.38 20.96 -30.34
N GLU A 760 -10.29 21.21 -31.06
CA GLU A 760 -9.89 22.58 -31.47
C GLU A 760 -10.85 23.21 -32.46
N ARG A 761 -11.38 22.40 -33.37
CA ARG A 761 -12.27 22.90 -34.46
C ARG A 761 -13.74 22.75 -34.11
N SER A 762 -14.13 21.59 -33.64
CA SER A 762 -15.53 21.27 -33.32
C SER A 762 -16.01 21.88 -32.00
N GLY A 763 -15.09 22.19 -31.09
CA GLY A 763 -15.42 22.54 -29.70
C GLY A 763 -16.03 21.39 -28.88
N LEU A 764 -16.16 20.20 -29.48
CA LEU A 764 -16.65 18.99 -28.77
C LEU A 764 -15.73 18.65 -27.60
N SER A 765 -16.33 18.43 -26.45
CA SER A 765 -15.57 18.11 -25.24
C SER A 765 -16.03 16.79 -24.67
N TYR A 766 -15.06 15.94 -24.25
CA TYR A 766 -15.29 14.72 -23.51
C TYR A 766 -14.87 14.93 -22.08
N HIS A 767 -15.80 14.65 -21.16
CA HIS A 767 -15.59 14.78 -19.72
C HIS A 767 -15.61 13.42 -19.05
N LEU A 768 -15.03 13.34 -17.89
CA LEU A 768 -15.21 12.18 -17.01
C LEU A 768 -16.71 12.08 -16.64
N GLY A 769 -17.26 10.86 -16.71
CA GLY A 769 -18.68 10.61 -16.48
C GLY A 769 -19.59 10.73 -17.72
N ASP A 770 -19.07 11.21 -18.87
CA ASP A 770 -19.86 11.23 -20.11
C ASP A 770 -20.22 9.80 -20.54
N VAL A 771 -21.48 9.62 -20.96
CA VAL A 771 -21.93 8.36 -21.58
C VAL A 771 -21.61 8.41 -23.06
N VAL A 772 -20.91 7.39 -23.55
CA VAL A 772 -20.46 7.26 -24.93
C VAL A 772 -20.81 5.89 -25.48
N ARG A 773 -20.90 5.77 -26.81
CA ARG A 773 -21.03 4.47 -27.46
C ARG A 773 -19.70 4.09 -28.10
N VAL A 774 -19.19 2.93 -27.71
CA VAL A 774 -17.87 2.45 -28.13
C VAL A 774 -17.96 1.03 -28.69
N LYS A 775 -16.98 0.67 -29.50
CA LYS A 775 -16.82 -0.67 -30.08
C LYS A 775 -15.51 -1.27 -29.60
N VAL A 776 -15.51 -2.55 -29.23
CA VAL A 776 -14.29 -3.28 -28.91
C VAL A 776 -13.53 -3.54 -30.23
N VAL A 777 -12.32 -2.96 -30.33
CA VAL A 777 -11.50 -3.05 -31.54
C VAL A 777 -10.45 -4.13 -31.43
N ARG A 778 -9.78 -4.21 -30.29
CA ARG A 778 -8.69 -5.13 -30.02
C ARG A 778 -8.61 -5.44 -28.54
N VAL A 779 -8.29 -6.69 -28.24
CA VAL A 779 -7.92 -7.12 -26.91
C VAL A 779 -6.50 -7.69 -26.94
N ASP A 780 -5.64 -7.18 -26.10
CA ASP A 780 -4.27 -7.66 -25.94
C ASP A 780 -4.14 -8.28 -24.56
N LEU A 781 -4.14 -9.62 -24.54
CA LEU A 781 -4.06 -10.38 -23.29
C LEU A 781 -2.70 -10.26 -22.61
N ASP A 782 -1.62 -10.14 -23.43
CA ASP A 782 -0.27 -10.00 -22.90
C ASP A 782 -0.07 -8.64 -22.26
N ASP A 783 -0.60 -7.61 -22.93
CA ASP A 783 -0.57 -6.24 -22.44
C ASP A 783 -1.71 -5.93 -21.47
N ARG A 784 -2.66 -6.85 -21.28
CA ARG A 784 -3.89 -6.64 -20.50
C ARG A 784 -4.54 -5.31 -20.87
N LYS A 785 -4.66 -5.07 -22.19
CA LYS A 785 -5.21 -3.84 -22.76
C LYS A 785 -6.39 -4.14 -23.64
N ILE A 786 -7.39 -3.28 -23.54
CA ILE A 786 -8.58 -3.30 -24.36
C ILE A 786 -8.63 -1.98 -25.11
N ASP A 787 -8.49 -2.06 -26.45
CA ASP A 787 -8.60 -0.90 -27.32
C ASP A 787 -10.05 -0.76 -27.80
N LEU A 788 -10.61 0.40 -27.56
CA LEU A 788 -11.97 0.77 -27.95
C LEU A 788 -11.96 1.81 -29.08
N GLY A 789 -12.90 1.70 -29.97
CA GLY A 789 -13.16 2.72 -31.01
C GLY A 789 -14.41 3.51 -30.67
N MET A 790 -14.37 4.84 -30.86
CA MET A 790 -15.55 5.69 -30.69
C MET A 790 -16.54 5.42 -31.82
N VAL A 791 -17.78 5.08 -31.50
CA VAL A 791 -18.90 4.95 -32.44
C VAL A 791 -19.66 6.28 -32.47
N ASP A 792 -20.19 6.70 -31.31
CA ASP A 792 -20.91 7.97 -31.16
C ASP A 792 -20.27 8.78 -30.02
N GLY A 793 -20.23 10.11 -30.20
CA GLY A 793 -19.72 11.05 -29.17
C GLY A 793 -20.63 11.13 -27.96
N PRO A 794 -20.37 12.05 -27.03
CA PRO A 794 -21.07 12.11 -25.75
C PRO A 794 -22.58 12.28 -25.98
N LEU A 795 -23.32 11.27 -25.49
CA LEU A 795 -24.78 11.30 -25.45
C LEU A 795 -25.18 12.23 -24.29
N ARG A 796 -25.27 13.53 -24.56
CA ARG A 796 -25.75 14.46 -23.55
C ARG A 796 -27.25 14.20 -23.36
N SER A 797 -27.68 13.87 -22.15
CA SER A 797 -29.09 13.96 -21.80
C SER A 797 -29.56 15.40 -22.05
N ALA A 798 -30.68 15.55 -22.77
CA ALA A 798 -31.22 16.85 -23.18
C ALA A 798 -31.75 17.72 -22.01
N GLU A 799 -31.49 17.31 -20.76
CA GLU A 799 -31.86 18.02 -19.54
C GLU A 799 -30.61 18.44 -18.79
N GLY A 800 -30.20 19.69 -18.92
CA GLY A 800 -29.18 20.32 -18.08
C GLY A 800 -27.96 20.93 -18.74
N ALA A 801 -28.06 21.44 -19.95
CA ALA A 801 -27.05 22.38 -20.43
C ALA A 801 -27.25 23.71 -19.67
N PRO A 802 -26.26 24.28 -18.97
CA PRO A 802 -26.32 25.68 -18.60
C PRO A 802 -26.29 26.47 -19.90
N GLU A 803 -27.39 27.23 -20.19
CA GLU A 803 -27.40 28.21 -21.25
C GLU A 803 -26.15 29.07 -21.11
N ALA A 804 -25.28 28.99 -22.13
CA ALA A 804 -24.20 29.95 -22.28
C ALA A 804 -24.89 31.31 -22.49
N GLN A 805 -24.85 32.15 -21.46
CA GLN A 805 -25.25 33.54 -21.60
C GLN A 805 -24.44 34.13 -22.75
N ASP A 806 -25.19 34.46 -23.84
CA ASP A 806 -24.70 35.11 -25.00
C ASP A 806 -23.80 36.30 -24.63
N ALA A 807 -22.55 36.17 -24.95
CA ALA A 807 -21.65 37.33 -24.97
C ALA A 807 -22.15 38.26 -26.05
N ALA A 808 -22.71 39.39 -25.66
CA ALA A 808 -23.15 40.46 -26.55
C ALA A 808 -22.09 40.76 -27.62
N PRO A 809 -22.49 40.97 -28.89
CA PRO A 809 -21.57 41.18 -29.99
C PRO A 809 -20.72 42.42 -29.76
N ARG A 810 -19.41 42.27 -29.75
CA ARG A 810 -18.44 43.38 -29.75
C ARG A 810 -18.69 44.26 -30.97
N ARG A 811 -19.18 45.49 -30.72
CA ARG A 811 -19.25 46.55 -31.72
C ARG A 811 -17.86 46.80 -32.30
N LYS A 812 -17.73 46.67 -33.63
CA LYS A 812 -16.56 47.13 -34.39
C LYS A 812 -16.39 48.64 -34.19
N PRO A 813 -15.17 49.18 -34.07
CA PRO A 813 -14.94 50.60 -34.01
C PRO A 813 -15.20 51.23 -35.40
N ALA A 814 -16.08 52.20 -35.42
CA ALA A 814 -16.37 52.98 -36.61
C ALA A 814 -15.16 53.85 -37.04
N SER A 815 -14.80 53.71 -38.29
CA SER A 815 -13.81 54.55 -38.95
C SER A 815 -14.23 56.02 -38.91
N ARG A 816 -13.33 56.90 -38.44
CA ARG A 816 -13.44 58.35 -38.56
C ARG A 816 -13.12 58.74 -39.99
N GLU A 817 -14.15 59.19 -40.71
CA GLU A 817 -13.97 60.08 -41.86
C GLU A 817 -14.60 61.46 -41.57
N GLY A 818 -13.88 62.48 -42.00
CA GLY A 818 -14.01 63.82 -41.53
C GLY A 818 -15.25 64.59 -42.10
N ALA A 819 -15.73 65.52 -41.28
CA ALA A 819 -16.51 66.63 -41.75
C ALA A 819 -16.05 67.96 -41.12
N ARG A 820 -15.66 68.81 -41.99
CA ARG A 820 -15.20 70.20 -41.84
C ARG A 820 -16.21 71.12 -41.14
N ARG A 821 -15.63 71.98 -40.36
CA ARG A 821 -16.16 73.21 -39.74
C ARG A 821 -17.13 74.04 -40.66
N LYS A 822 -18.19 74.52 -40.04
CA LYS A 822 -18.62 75.92 -40.32
C LYS A 822 -18.98 76.61 -39.00
N ARG A 823 -18.21 77.69 -38.69
CA ARG A 823 -18.51 78.74 -37.72
C ARG A 823 -19.68 79.62 -38.17
N LYS A 824 -20.54 80.04 -37.27
CA LYS A 824 -20.87 81.44 -37.07
C LYS A 824 -21.86 81.61 -35.89
N PRO A 825 -22.12 82.85 -35.43
CA PRO A 825 -21.81 83.28 -34.05
C PRO A 825 -23.10 83.78 -33.33
N ARG A 826 -23.10 83.71 -32.03
CA ARG A 826 -23.40 84.78 -31.05
C ARG A 826 -23.40 84.15 -29.67
#